data_869f88b72d5c99538acfc879768d9f05
#
_entry.id   869f88b72d5c99538acfc879768d9f05
#
_cell.length_a   1.000
_cell.length_b   1.000
_cell.length_c   1.000
_cell.angle_alpha   90.00
_cell.angle_beta   90.00
_cell.angle_gamma   90.00
#
_symmetry.space_group_name_H-M   'P 1'
#
loop_
_entity.id
_entity.type
_entity.pdbx_description
1 polymer ?
#
loop_
_entity_poly.entity_id
_entity_poly.type
_entity_poly.pdbx_seq_one_letter_code
_entity_poly.pdbx_strand_id
1 'polypeptide(L)'
;MKMQFVKAFCVLFSILLIPLFFILANYYTFDALKSLRQAYFFSQSVFVGLYHGASIFDLKFEVYLTMLISLMPFVATIYINFPKTTETSHGYARWANVKDIECFKIFSKEGFCKVVHRLGVQFDNGFILGKFGFPKLRNVCYDKPLGAMIVAPPGAGKTACVALPNLLTLPNSCIITDIKGELRDKTAGYRQKFLNNRILIFNPYGDDNTCYFNPFDKRIVEKMTFAEQLRHVKAVGDGIFVDEEDHWVSKAKELFVFFALLQVVTKGHSSFYDVSIAPANDYAPLIHPKSPYYKQLYQHDKKTGEVILDPQTNAPMKNPQANVLKLFLNQVADQKYIDMNDEKNYDPREPEPPYGTKGALDEIIRTDARSWANTPDDEFGSIMSSFKRFMYVYKDPKVREATSKMSFDYEELRTGNISIYIVIAQIDIGTLSSLIRAFLESIAKNLMVKESSKPEERIFIIADEFVRFGKLPFLLEMPALCRSYNVVPLFITQDYAMIRKYYSDDDLKILKGVVHYNIVFKMNSAEDAEIVSKEVGEFTRQSKNYSTEKSQLVFGGSSSYSHEGRNLLTAQDIMNINSDEVIVIVTGAKATPLKLKANYWFKDKELLKRANLPIDLEVERQRVEEPIQPTTEIETTPNQNKADLEPSNKGEKVENESNERNTNENNPTTPQELENSNLKESEKDNESPITLENANENIEQGNHNEIDEILKKPLSEISMEEKRALFKKMQQGDEESEQEVTQSTQS
;
A
#
# COMPACT_ATOMS: atom_id res chain seq x y z
N MET A 1 31.40 -4.46 -29.34
CA MET A 1 32.61 -5.04 -29.98
C MET A 1 33.07 -6.34 -29.32
N LYS A 2 33.34 -6.44 -28.02
CA LYS A 2 33.77 -7.71 -27.34
C LYS A 2 32.84 -8.90 -27.55
N MET A 3 31.52 -8.71 -27.49
CA MET A 3 30.53 -9.81 -27.58
C MET A 3 30.36 -10.34 -29.02
N GLN A 4 30.56 -9.52 -30.05
CA GLN A 4 30.55 -9.95 -31.44
C GLN A 4 31.82 -10.77 -31.76
N PHE A 5 32.95 -10.36 -31.18
CA PHE A 5 34.20 -11.10 -31.32
C PHE A 5 34.12 -12.50 -30.68
N VAL A 6 33.51 -12.61 -29.50
CA VAL A 6 33.29 -13.90 -28.84
C VAL A 6 32.37 -14.81 -29.67
N LYS A 7 31.30 -14.26 -30.27
CA LYS A 7 30.39 -15.02 -31.14
C LYS A 7 31.10 -15.54 -32.41
N ALA A 8 31.86 -14.68 -33.06
CA ALA A 8 32.66 -15.07 -34.21
C ALA A 8 33.71 -16.13 -33.85
N PHE A 9 34.36 -15.98 -32.70
CA PHE A 9 35.30 -16.99 -32.16
C PHE A 9 34.62 -18.34 -31.90
N CYS A 10 33.45 -18.36 -31.29
CA CYS A 10 32.69 -19.61 -31.07
C CYS A 10 32.32 -20.31 -32.36
N VAL A 11 31.94 -19.56 -33.42
CA VAL A 11 31.64 -20.13 -34.73
C VAL A 11 32.89 -20.68 -35.38
N LEU A 12 34.00 -19.94 -35.39
CA LEU A 12 35.29 -20.42 -35.91
C LEU A 12 35.78 -21.66 -35.17
N PHE A 13 35.67 -21.65 -33.85
CA PHE A 13 36.08 -22.80 -33.02
C PHE A 13 35.23 -24.04 -33.29
N SER A 14 33.92 -23.89 -33.52
CA SER A 14 33.04 -25.00 -33.85
C SER A 14 33.38 -25.62 -35.23
N ILE A 15 33.83 -24.81 -36.20
CA ILE A 15 34.32 -25.29 -37.52
C ILE A 15 35.59 -26.14 -37.32
N LEU A 16 36.52 -25.67 -36.49
CA LEU A 16 37.76 -26.42 -36.17
C LEU A 16 37.48 -27.73 -35.47
N LEU A 17 36.36 -27.88 -34.78
CA LEU A 17 35.97 -29.11 -34.10
C LEU A 17 35.29 -30.14 -35.02
N ILE A 18 34.84 -29.78 -36.24
CA ILE A 18 34.16 -30.70 -37.15
C ILE A 18 35.01 -31.95 -37.44
N PRO A 19 36.32 -31.86 -37.78
CA PRO A 19 37.15 -33.07 -37.99
C PRO A 19 37.23 -33.95 -36.78
N LEU A 20 37.35 -33.36 -35.58
CA LEU A 20 37.39 -34.13 -34.32
C LEU A 20 36.08 -34.89 -34.07
N PHE A 21 34.94 -34.23 -34.25
CA PHE A 21 33.63 -34.86 -34.14
C PHE A 21 33.41 -35.94 -35.21
N PHE A 22 33.93 -35.75 -36.40
CA PHE A 22 33.87 -36.75 -37.46
C PHE A 22 34.70 -38.02 -37.09
N ILE A 23 35.89 -37.85 -36.54
CA ILE A 23 36.71 -38.96 -36.05
C ILE A 23 36.00 -39.70 -34.93
N LEU A 24 35.42 -39.00 -33.95
CA LEU A 24 34.68 -39.58 -32.84
C LEU A 24 33.40 -40.28 -33.32
N ALA A 25 32.64 -39.67 -34.23
CA ALA A 25 31.45 -40.28 -34.80
C ALA A 25 31.76 -41.58 -35.55
N ASN A 26 32.85 -41.60 -36.34
CA ASN A 26 33.31 -42.82 -37.01
C ASN A 26 33.76 -43.90 -36.01
N TYR A 27 34.43 -43.49 -34.93
CA TYR A 27 34.86 -44.42 -33.87
C TYR A 27 33.69 -45.14 -33.22
N TYR A 28 32.58 -44.43 -32.96
CA TYR A 28 31.40 -44.98 -32.31
C TYR A 28 30.43 -45.71 -33.30
N THR A 29 30.47 -45.38 -34.57
CA THR A 29 29.55 -45.94 -35.58
C THR A 29 30.10 -47.23 -36.19
N PHE A 30 31.44 -47.36 -36.34
CA PHE A 30 32.05 -48.49 -36.98
C PHE A 30 32.75 -49.39 -35.96
N ASP A 31 32.12 -50.53 -35.64
CA ASP A 31 32.66 -51.54 -34.70
C ASP A 31 34.02 -52.13 -35.12
N ALA A 32 34.34 -52.04 -36.44
CA ALA A 32 35.63 -52.44 -36.98
C ALA A 32 36.79 -51.54 -36.56
N LEU A 33 36.51 -50.31 -36.09
CA LEU A 33 37.54 -49.35 -35.65
C LEU A 33 37.84 -49.52 -34.17
N LYS A 34 38.77 -50.40 -33.82
CA LYS A 34 39.10 -50.78 -32.45
C LYS A 34 39.88 -49.74 -31.65
N SER A 35 40.28 -48.61 -32.27
CA SER A 35 41.01 -47.53 -31.61
C SER A 35 40.76 -46.18 -32.28
N LEU A 36 40.88 -45.08 -31.50
CA LEU A 36 40.81 -43.72 -32.02
C LEU A 36 41.83 -43.44 -33.12
N ARG A 37 43.01 -44.11 -33.08
CA ARG A 37 44.02 -44.02 -34.12
C ARG A 37 43.55 -44.61 -35.47
N GLN A 38 42.85 -45.72 -35.43
CA GLN A 38 42.21 -46.30 -36.64
C GLN A 38 41.09 -45.41 -37.17
N ALA A 39 40.27 -44.85 -36.29
CA ALA A 39 39.22 -43.90 -36.67
C ALA A 39 39.79 -42.65 -37.30
N TYR A 40 40.93 -42.17 -36.80
CA TYR A 40 41.66 -41.03 -37.39
C TYR A 40 42.11 -41.34 -38.81
N PHE A 41 42.81 -42.46 -39.02
CA PHE A 41 43.28 -42.87 -40.37
C PHE A 41 42.11 -43.11 -41.34
N PHE A 42 41.03 -43.73 -40.86
CA PHE A 42 39.82 -43.92 -41.66
C PHE A 42 39.20 -42.58 -42.08
N SER A 43 39.03 -41.68 -41.12
CA SER A 43 38.52 -40.32 -41.39
C SER A 43 39.41 -39.56 -42.36
N GLN A 44 40.74 -39.67 -42.21
CA GLN A 44 41.71 -39.07 -43.12
C GLN A 44 41.60 -39.67 -44.51
N SER A 45 41.44 -40.99 -44.68
CA SER A 45 41.30 -41.63 -45.98
C SER A 45 40.02 -41.20 -46.72
N VAL A 46 38.91 -40.95 -46.01
CA VAL A 46 37.68 -40.39 -46.56
C VAL A 46 37.94 -38.98 -47.09
N PHE A 47 38.60 -38.11 -46.34
CA PHE A 47 38.91 -36.75 -46.82
C PHE A 47 39.90 -36.75 -48.01
N VAL A 48 40.91 -37.58 -47.95
CA VAL A 48 41.91 -37.70 -49.05
C VAL A 48 41.23 -38.27 -50.30
N GLY A 49 40.34 -39.25 -50.16
CA GLY A 49 39.57 -39.79 -51.30
C GLY A 49 38.69 -38.71 -51.96
N LEU A 50 37.97 -37.94 -51.18
CA LEU A 50 37.15 -36.81 -51.65
C LEU A 50 38.01 -35.71 -52.32
N TYR A 51 39.18 -35.40 -51.78
CA TYR A 51 40.13 -34.43 -52.34
C TYR A 51 40.67 -34.88 -53.69
N HIS A 52 40.90 -36.18 -53.90
CA HIS A 52 41.37 -36.76 -55.15
C HIS A 52 40.25 -37.08 -56.16
N GLY A 53 39.03 -36.57 -55.93
CA GLY A 53 37.95 -36.66 -56.90
C GLY A 53 37.01 -37.86 -56.73
N ALA A 54 37.07 -38.57 -55.60
CA ALA A 54 36.07 -39.58 -55.31
C ALA A 54 34.70 -38.91 -55.15
N SER A 55 33.66 -39.50 -55.76
CA SER A 55 32.32 -38.92 -55.67
C SER A 55 31.77 -39.09 -54.25
N ILE A 56 31.17 -38.00 -53.74
CA ILE A 56 30.45 -38.06 -52.45
C ILE A 56 29.36 -39.13 -52.49
N PHE A 57 28.77 -39.41 -53.64
CA PHE A 57 27.68 -40.40 -53.83
C PHE A 57 28.15 -41.84 -53.71
N ASP A 58 29.45 -42.11 -53.78
CA ASP A 58 30.01 -43.46 -53.62
C ASP A 58 30.33 -43.85 -52.16
N LEU A 59 30.09 -42.94 -51.23
CA LEU A 59 30.31 -43.20 -49.81
C LEU A 59 29.19 -44.09 -49.24
N LYS A 60 29.56 -44.98 -48.30
CA LYS A 60 28.57 -45.75 -47.55
C LYS A 60 27.65 -44.85 -46.74
N PHE A 61 26.40 -45.27 -46.58
CA PHE A 61 25.38 -44.53 -45.82
C PHE A 61 25.82 -44.16 -44.40
N GLU A 62 26.53 -45.06 -43.72
CA GLU A 62 27.05 -44.82 -42.38
C GLU A 62 28.05 -43.65 -42.36
N VAL A 63 28.87 -43.48 -43.38
CA VAL A 63 29.81 -42.34 -43.48
C VAL A 63 29.06 -40.99 -43.68
N TYR A 64 27.96 -41.00 -44.42
CA TYR A 64 27.07 -39.84 -44.51
C TYR A 64 26.48 -39.45 -43.19
N LEU A 65 26.02 -40.44 -42.43
CA LEU A 65 25.46 -40.25 -41.11
C LEU A 65 26.47 -39.64 -40.15
N THR A 66 27.71 -40.12 -40.12
CA THR A 66 28.78 -39.58 -39.28
C THR A 66 29.22 -38.19 -39.71
N MET A 67 29.19 -37.85 -41.02
CA MET A 67 29.38 -36.50 -41.52
C MET A 67 28.28 -35.54 -41.06
N LEU A 68 27.01 -35.97 -41.12
CA LEU A 68 25.87 -35.20 -40.64
C LEU A 68 25.95 -34.91 -39.13
N ILE A 69 26.28 -35.94 -38.34
CA ILE A 69 26.47 -35.85 -36.91
C ILE A 69 27.61 -34.89 -36.58
N SER A 70 28.73 -34.93 -37.31
CA SER A 70 29.86 -34.02 -37.10
C SER A 70 29.56 -32.55 -37.33
N LEU A 71 28.56 -32.23 -38.16
CA LEU A 71 28.08 -30.88 -38.41
C LEU A 71 27.14 -30.34 -37.33
N MET A 72 26.54 -31.25 -36.50
CA MET A 72 25.57 -30.84 -35.45
C MET A 72 26.10 -29.76 -34.51
N PRO A 73 27.33 -29.82 -33.95
CA PRO A 73 27.85 -28.77 -33.07
C PRO A 73 27.99 -27.42 -33.79
N PHE A 74 28.34 -27.42 -35.05
CA PHE A 74 28.44 -26.21 -35.86
C PHE A 74 27.05 -25.55 -36.10
N VAL A 75 26.07 -26.40 -36.50
CA VAL A 75 24.69 -25.94 -36.71
C VAL A 75 24.11 -25.43 -35.38
N ALA A 76 24.34 -26.13 -34.26
CA ALA A 76 23.92 -25.69 -32.94
C ALA A 76 24.57 -24.33 -32.55
N THR A 77 25.86 -24.16 -32.84
CA THR A 77 26.57 -22.91 -32.55
C THR A 77 26.03 -21.74 -33.38
N ILE A 78 25.73 -21.98 -34.67
CA ILE A 78 25.08 -20.99 -35.52
C ILE A 78 23.71 -20.65 -34.96
N TYR A 79 22.87 -21.65 -34.64
CA TYR A 79 21.54 -21.46 -34.13
C TYR A 79 21.51 -20.65 -32.82
N ILE A 80 22.45 -20.92 -31.90
CA ILE A 80 22.58 -20.22 -30.63
C ILE A 80 23.06 -18.77 -30.83
N ASN A 81 23.99 -18.55 -31.80
CA ASN A 81 24.59 -17.23 -32.03
C ASN A 81 23.87 -16.39 -33.08
N PHE A 82 22.94 -16.99 -33.85
CA PHE A 82 22.13 -16.20 -34.80
C PHE A 82 21.33 -15.17 -34.01
N PRO A 83 21.47 -13.87 -34.28
CA PRO A 83 20.68 -12.88 -33.62
C PRO A 83 19.21 -13.12 -34.02
N LYS A 84 18.42 -13.56 -33.07
CA LYS A 84 16.96 -13.41 -33.18
C LYS A 84 16.70 -11.92 -33.09
N THR A 85 16.70 -11.22 -34.21
CA THR A 85 16.24 -9.84 -34.29
C THR A 85 14.74 -9.85 -34.05
N THR A 86 14.37 -9.72 -32.78
CA THR A 86 13.01 -9.31 -32.43
C THR A 86 12.94 -7.83 -32.75
N GLU A 87 12.37 -7.51 -33.91
CA GLU A 87 12.06 -6.13 -34.24
C GLU A 87 11.02 -5.63 -33.23
N THR A 88 11.34 -4.54 -32.55
CA THR A 88 10.53 -3.96 -31.47
C THR A 88 10.10 -2.54 -31.85
N SER A 89 9.95 -2.26 -33.15
CA SER A 89 9.61 -0.92 -33.65
C SER A 89 8.32 -0.35 -33.08
N HIS A 90 7.34 -1.19 -32.75
CA HIS A 90 6.05 -0.81 -32.16
C HIS A 90 5.88 -1.27 -30.71
N GLY A 91 6.85 -2.01 -30.13
CA GLY A 91 6.77 -2.48 -28.75
C GLY A 91 7.26 -3.92 -28.57
N TYR A 92 7.38 -4.32 -27.29
CA TYR A 92 7.90 -5.64 -26.91
C TYR A 92 7.00 -6.35 -25.88
N ALA A 93 5.73 -5.94 -25.77
CA ALA A 93 4.82 -6.56 -24.82
C ALA A 93 4.65 -8.05 -25.09
N ARG A 94 4.72 -8.87 -24.06
CA ARG A 94 4.60 -10.33 -24.14
C ARG A 94 4.04 -10.92 -22.85
N TRP A 95 3.44 -12.10 -22.95
CA TRP A 95 3.05 -12.85 -21.75
C TRP A 95 4.28 -13.30 -20.96
N ALA A 96 4.14 -13.23 -19.63
CA ALA A 96 5.11 -13.82 -18.73
C ALA A 96 5.16 -15.36 -18.88
N ASN A 97 6.35 -15.92 -18.71
CA ASN A 97 6.58 -17.35 -18.74
C ASN A 97 7.22 -17.84 -17.43
N VAL A 98 7.45 -19.13 -17.29
CA VAL A 98 8.03 -19.72 -16.08
C VAL A 98 9.36 -19.08 -15.67
N LYS A 99 10.19 -18.66 -16.65
CA LYS A 99 11.49 -18.01 -16.37
C LYS A 99 11.36 -16.60 -15.79
N ASP A 100 10.22 -15.95 -15.99
CA ASP A 100 9.94 -14.63 -15.40
C ASP A 100 9.50 -14.76 -13.94
N ILE A 101 8.97 -15.93 -13.55
CA ILE A 101 8.51 -16.25 -12.18
C ILE A 101 9.64 -16.85 -11.37
N GLU A 102 10.34 -17.84 -11.90
CA GLU A 102 11.42 -18.56 -11.23
C GLU A 102 12.55 -18.85 -12.20
N CYS A 103 13.77 -18.43 -11.87
CA CYS A 103 14.94 -18.84 -12.62
C CYS A 103 15.25 -20.32 -12.33
N PHE A 104 15.28 -21.17 -13.36
CA PHE A 104 15.81 -22.51 -13.24
C PHE A 104 17.29 -22.44 -12.84
N LYS A 105 17.62 -22.97 -11.65
CA LYS A 105 18.99 -23.20 -11.23
C LYS A 105 19.58 -24.33 -12.07
N ILE A 106 20.14 -24.04 -13.24
CA ILE A 106 20.86 -25.03 -14.05
C ILE A 106 22.22 -25.37 -13.41
N PHE A 107 22.80 -24.49 -12.63
CA PHE A 107 24.04 -24.69 -11.91
C PHE A 107 23.93 -24.12 -10.50
N SER A 108 23.66 -24.98 -9.52
CA SER A 108 23.72 -24.62 -8.12
C SER A 108 25.15 -24.72 -7.59
N LYS A 109 25.95 -23.69 -7.71
CA LYS A 109 27.05 -23.34 -6.78
C LYS A 109 27.10 -21.84 -6.70
N GLU A 110 27.16 -21.38 -5.48
CA GLU A 110 27.21 -19.98 -5.07
C GLU A 110 28.13 -19.16 -5.98
N GLY A 111 27.57 -18.29 -6.78
CA GLY A 111 28.33 -17.27 -7.49
C GLY A 111 27.89 -16.84 -8.89
N PHE A 112 27.07 -17.56 -9.64
CA PHE A 112 26.85 -17.23 -11.06
C PHE A 112 25.41 -16.87 -11.49
N CYS A 113 24.41 -17.03 -10.68
CA CYS A 113 23.05 -16.55 -10.96
C CYS A 113 22.52 -15.71 -9.82
N LYS A 114 22.77 -14.41 -9.90
CA LYS A 114 21.95 -13.44 -9.15
C LYS A 114 20.57 -13.47 -9.79
N VAL A 115 19.67 -14.26 -9.19
CA VAL A 115 18.29 -14.41 -9.64
C VAL A 115 17.59 -13.07 -9.38
N VAL A 116 17.52 -12.23 -10.39
CA VAL A 116 16.65 -11.07 -10.37
C VAL A 116 15.26 -11.59 -10.71
N HIS A 117 14.41 -11.79 -9.71
CA HIS A 117 12.97 -11.99 -9.91
C HIS A 117 12.41 -10.74 -10.56
N ARG A 118 12.34 -10.72 -11.88
CA ARG A 118 11.97 -9.55 -12.69
C ARG A 118 10.58 -9.03 -12.36
N LEU A 119 9.69 -9.94 -11.97
CA LEU A 119 8.29 -9.63 -11.64
C LEU A 119 8.02 -9.59 -10.13
N GLY A 120 9.00 -9.92 -9.28
CA GLY A 120 8.81 -9.95 -7.82
C GLY A 120 7.83 -11.02 -7.34
N VAL A 121 7.55 -12.05 -8.15
CA VAL A 121 6.67 -13.17 -7.84
C VAL A 121 7.44 -14.50 -7.82
N GLN A 122 6.92 -15.47 -7.07
CA GLN A 122 7.51 -16.79 -6.89
C GLN A 122 6.43 -17.87 -6.80
N PHE A 123 6.82 -19.15 -6.77
CA PHE A 123 5.88 -20.23 -6.59
C PHE A 123 5.70 -20.61 -5.11
N ASP A 124 4.45 -20.86 -4.72
CA ASP A 124 3.97 -21.55 -3.50
C ASP A 124 4.17 -20.83 -2.14
N ASN A 125 4.95 -19.76 -2.04
CA ASN A 125 5.18 -19.05 -0.78
C ASN A 125 4.76 -17.57 -0.86
N GLY A 126 3.90 -17.12 0.05
CA GLY A 126 3.47 -15.74 0.18
C GLY A 126 2.02 -15.52 -0.20
N PHE A 127 1.68 -14.28 -0.53
CA PHE A 127 0.33 -13.87 -0.92
C PHE A 127 -0.02 -14.38 -2.33
N ILE A 128 -1.08 -15.16 -2.44
CA ILE A 128 -1.49 -15.88 -3.65
C ILE A 128 -2.19 -14.92 -4.63
N LEU A 129 -1.67 -14.86 -5.87
CA LEU A 129 -2.26 -14.10 -6.98
C LEU A 129 -3.12 -14.99 -7.90
N GLY A 130 -2.80 -16.26 -8.01
CA GLY A 130 -3.44 -17.24 -8.88
C GLY A 130 -2.58 -18.47 -9.06
N LYS A 131 -2.89 -19.32 -10.07
CA LYS A 131 -2.14 -20.55 -10.36
C LYS A 131 -1.53 -20.52 -11.75
N PHE A 132 -0.32 -21.06 -11.89
CA PHE A 132 0.39 -21.15 -13.15
C PHE A 132 1.10 -22.50 -13.29
N GLY A 133 1.31 -22.96 -14.52
CA GLY A 133 2.12 -24.13 -14.83
C GLY A 133 1.40 -25.21 -15.63
N PHE A 134 2.19 -26.15 -16.14
CA PHE A 134 1.75 -27.35 -16.84
C PHE A 134 2.84 -28.41 -16.66
N PRO A 135 2.54 -29.68 -16.40
CA PRO A 135 1.20 -30.30 -16.25
C PRO A 135 0.54 -30.03 -14.88
N LYS A 136 1.29 -29.56 -13.87
CA LYS A 136 0.77 -29.29 -12.53
C LYS A 136 0.68 -27.76 -12.30
N LEU A 137 -0.50 -27.32 -11.90
CA LEU A 137 -0.71 -25.93 -11.47
C LEU A 137 -0.10 -25.70 -10.08
N ARG A 138 0.71 -24.64 -9.94
CA ARG A 138 1.29 -24.16 -8.68
C ARG A 138 0.78 -22.77 -8.39
N ASN A 139 0.68 -22.41 -7.13
CA ASN A 139 0.34 -21.06 -6.73
C ASN A 139 1.45 -20.09 -7.14
N VAL A 140 1.08 -18.95 -7.72
CA VAL A 140 1.97 -17.81 -7.96
C VAL A 140 1.70 -16.81 -6.87
N CYS A 141 2.74 -16.47 -6.13
CA CYS A 141 2.66 -15.67 -4.92
C CYS A 141 3.69 -14.54 -4.94
N TYR A 142 3.47 -13.52 -4.12
CA TYR A 142 4.53 -12.58 -3.76
C TYR A 142 4.76 -12.59 -2.25
N ASP A 143 6.00 -12.33 -1.85
CA ASP A 143 6.44 -12.39 -0.45
C ASP A 143 6.99 -11.05 0.06
N LYS A 144 6.86 -9.99 -0.69
CA LYS A 144 7.26 -8.65 -0.26
C LYS A 144 6.04 -7.87 0.23
N PRO A 145 6.20 -6.94 1.19
CA PRO A 145 5.11 -6.07 1.62
C PRO A 145 4.82 -5.00 0.55
N LEU A 146 4.06 -5.39 -0.46
CA LEU A 146 3.70 -4.55 -1.61
C LEU A 146 2.18 -4.54 -1.78
N GLY A 147 1.62 -3.39 -2.09
CA GLY A 147 0.19 -3.22 -2.29
C GLY A 147 -0.32 -3.92 -3.55
N ALA A 148 -1.55 -4.42 -3.50
CA ALA A 148 -2.25 -5.00 -4.63
C ALA A 148 -3.64 -4.37 -4.79
N MET A 149 -4.13 -4.31 -6.03
CA MET A 149 -5.48 -3.88 -6.36
C MET A 149 -6.17 -4.91 -7.23
N ILE A 150 -7.42 -5.20 -6.90
CA ILE A 150 -8.29 -6.08 -7.69
C ILE A 150 -9.42 -5.27 -8.28
N VAL A 151 -9.58 -5.37 -9.60
CA VAL A 151 -10.72 -4.80 -10.31
C VAL A 151 -11.50 -5.92 -10.97
N ALA A 152 -12.74 -6.13 -10.51
CA ALA A 152 -13.58 -7.20 -10.99
C ALA A 152 -15.06 -6.92 -10.75
N PRO A 153 -15.94 -7.05 -11.74
CA PRO A 153 -17.36 -6.87 -11.58
C PRO A 153 -17.97 -7.90 -10.62
N PRO A 154 -19.21 -7.68 -10.16
CA PRO A 154 -19.91 -8.64 -9.32
C PRO A 154 -19.98 -10.03 -10.00
N GLY A 155 -19.72 -11.08 -9.22
CA GLY A 155 -19.72 -12.47 -9.73
C GLY A 155 -18.46 -12.91 -10.48
N ALA A 156 -17.48 -12.04 -10.75
CA ALA A 156 -16.24 -12.41 -11.41
C ALA A 156 -15.26 -13.22 -10.54
N GLY A 157 -15.57 -13.39 -9.23
CA GLY A 157 -14.77 -14.24 -8.35
C GLY A 157 -13.69 -13.52 -7.57
N LYS A 158 -13.65 -12.18 -7.53
CA LYS A 158 -12.64 -11.38 -6.81
C LYS A 158 -12.38 -11.88 -5.37
N THR A 159 -13.44 -12.00 -4.58
CA THR A 159 -13.37 -12.47 -3.19
C THR A 159 -13.04 -13.97 -3.12
N ALA A 160 -13.66 -14.78 -3.98
CA ALA A 160 -13.51 -16.24 -3.97
C ALA A 160 -12.15 -16.75 -4.46
N CYS A 161 -11.44 -15.98 -5.31
CA CYS A 161 -10.18 -16.42 -5.92
C CYS A 161 -8.94 -15.84 -5.25
N VAL A 162 -9.05 -14.67 -4.60
CA VAL A 162 -7.89 -13.98 -4.01
C VAL A 162 -8.06 -13.78 -2.51
N ALA A 163 -9.12 -13.11 -2.04
CA ALA A 163 -9.27 -12.83 -0.61
C ALA A 163 -9.39 -14.11 0.22
N LEU A 164 -10.34 -14.99 -0.11
CA LEU A 164 -10.58 -16.24 0.64
C LEU A 164 -9.38 -17.19 0.64
N PRO A 165 -8.71 -17.51 -0.49
CA PRO A 165 -7.53 -18.35 -0.46
C PRO A 165 -6.41 -17.81 0.43
N ASN A 166 -6.17 -16.50 0.42
CA ASN A 166 -5.15 -15.88 1.24
C ASN A 166 -5.52 -15.90 2.73
N LEU A 167 -6.75 -15.59 3.09
CA LEU A 167 -7.22 -15.68 4.47
C LEU A 167 -7.19 -17.11 5.04
N LEU A 168 -7.34 -18.14 4.19
CA LEU A 168 -7.24 -19.55 4.58
C LEU A 168 -5.80 -20.10 4.59
N THR A 169 -4.81 -19.31 4.25
CA THR A 169 -3.40 -19.77 4.15
C THR A 169 -2.41 -18.95 4.97
N LEU A 170 -2.59 -17.64 5.03
CA LEU A 170 -1.65 -16.73 5.70
C LEU A 170 -1.96 -16.61 7.20
N PRO A 171 -1.00 -16.91 8.10
CA PRO A 171 -1.23 -16.85 9.54
C PRO A 171 -1.19 -15.43 10.13
N ASN A 172 -0.65 -14.49 9.39
CA ASN A 172 -0.41 -13.11 9.84
C ASN A 172 -1.69 -12.37 10.24
N SER A 173 -1.55 -11.30 10.99
CA SER A 173 -2.65 -10.40 11.33
C SER A 173 -3.30 -9.83 10.07
N CYS A 174 -4.64 -9.73 10.10
CA CYS A 174 -5.42 -9.22 8.99
C CYS A 174 -6.48 -8.23 9.48
N ILE A 175 -6.66 -7.14 8.72
CA ILE A 175 -7.77 -6.20 8.88
C ILE A 175 -8.63 -6.35 7.63
N ILE A 176 -9.89 -6.73 7.81
CA ILE A 176 -10.74 -7.20 6.72
C ILE A 176 -12.06 -6.41 6.74
N THR A 177 -12.36 -5.68 5.68
CA THR A 177 -13.73 -5.16 5.48
C THR A 177 -14.58 -6.24 4.83
N ASP A 178 -15.76 -6.51 5.39
CA ASP A 178 -16.64 -7.60 4.96
C ASP A 178 -18.11 -7.15 4.95
N ILE A 179 -18.56 -6.63 3.81
CA ILE A 179 -19.92 -6.05 3.68
C ILE A 179 -21.02 -7.12 3.78
N LYS A 180 -20.70 -8.38 3.52
CA LYS A 180 -21.69 -9.47 3.51
C LYS A 180 -21.54 -10.46 4.65
N GLY A 181 -20.47 -10.35 5.45
CA GLY A 181 -20.10 -11.35 6.44
C GLY A 181 -19.52 -12.64 5.83
N GLU A 182 -19.37 -12.72 4.50
CA GLU A 182 -18.91 -13.94 3.81
C GLU A 182 -17.47 -14.30 4.15
N LEU A 183 -16.59 -13.30 4.23
CA LEU A 183 -15.17 -13.51 4.58
C LEU A 183 -15.03 -14.03 6.00
N ARG A 184 -15.76 -13.46 6.94
CA ARG A 184 -15.82 -13.91 8.33
C ARG A 184 -16.31 -15.36 8.41
N ASP A 185 -17.49 -15.64 7.85
CA ASP A 185 -18.14 -16.95 7.96
C ASP A 185 -17.29 -18.09 7.42
N LYS A 186 -16.54 -17.83 6.34
CA LYS A 186 -15.71 -18.84 5.68
C LYS A 186 -14.30 -18.98 6.27
N THR A 187 -13.76 -17.97 6.94
CA THR A 187 -12.35 -17.99 7.30
C THR A 187 -12.07 -17.85 8.80
N ALA A 188 -12.94 -17.19 9.57
CA ALA A 188 -12.67 -16.87 10.96
C ALA A 188 -12.45 -18.12 11.83
N GLY A 189 -13.27 -19.17 11.68
CA GLY A 189 -13.13 -20.39 12.46
C GLY A 189 -11.83 -21.15 12.14
N TYR A 190 -11.37 -21.16 10.87
CA TYR A 190 -10.08 -21.76 10.53
C TYR A 190 -8.91 -20.95 11.08
N ARG A 191 -8.98 -19.61 10.96
CA ARG A 191 -7.95 -18.71 11.48
C ARG A 191 -7.81 -18.83 12.99
N GLN A 192 -8.94 -18.92 13.73
CA GLN A 192 -8.95 -19.13 15.17
C GLN A 192 -8.29 -20.47 15.57
N LYS A 193 -8.74 -21.58 14.96
CA LYS A 193 -8.40 -22.93 15.41
C LYS A 193 -7.02 -23.44 14.92
N PHE A 194 -6.61 -23.05 13.71
CA PHE A 194 -5.45 -23.63 13.04
C PHE A 194 -4.34 -22.63 12.71
N LEU A 195 -4.68 -21.35 12.55
CA LEU A 195 -3.69 -20.29 12.33
C LEU A 195 -3.38 -19.51 13.62
N ASN A 196 -3.98 -19.92 14.74
CA ASN A 196 -3.77 -19.31 16.06
C ASN A 196 -3.99 -17.79 16.07
N ASN A 197 -5.03 -17.34 15.36
CA ASN A 197 -5.38 -15.93 15.32
C ASN A 197 -6.45 -15.65 16.39
N ARG A 198 -6.30 -14.55 17.10
CA ARG A 198 -7.37 -13.93 17.88
C ARG A 198 -8.35 -13.28 16.89
N ILE A 199 -9.65 -13.59 17.00
CA ILE A 199 -10.66 -13.10 16.07
C ILE A 199 -11.46 -11.99 16.73
N LEU A 200 -11.40 -10.80 16.14
CA LEU A 200 -12.17 -9.63 16.56
C LEU A 200 -13.20 -9.31 15.47
N ILE A 201 -14.48 -9.28 15.83
CA ILE A 201 -15.58 -8.96 14.93
C ILE A 201 -16.14 -7.60 15.33
N PHE A 202 -15.94 -6.60 14.48
CA PHE A 202 -16.55 -5.28 14.64
C PHE A 202 -17.84 -5.21 13.84
N ASN A 203 -18.96 -5.39 14.52
CA ASN A 203 -20.30 -5.37 13.95
C ASN A 203 -21.26 -4.65 14.91
N PRO A 204 -21.28 -3.30 14.92
CA PRO A 204 -22.02 -2.52 15.90
C PRO A 204 -23.51 -2.87 16.00
N TYR A 205 -24.13 -3.24 14.88
CA TYR A 205 -25.56 -3.58 14.83
C TYR A 205 -25.85 -5.08 14.92
N GLY A 206 -24.83 -5.94 14.87
CA GLY A 206 -24.98 -7.38 14.97
C GLY A 206 -24.82 -7.91 16.38
N ASP A 207 -25.35 -9.12 16.61
CA ASP A 207 -25.27 -9.81 17.91
C ASP A 207 -23.93 -10.53 18.12
N ASP A 208 -23.10 -10.59 17.07
CA ASP A 208 -21.79 -11.25 17.05
C ASP A 208 -20.60 -10.28 17.29
N ASN A 209 -20.88 -9.04 17.72
CA ASN A 209 -19.85 -8.07 18.00
C ASN A 209 -18.94 -8.53 19.16
N THR A 210 -17.65 -8.66 18.87
CA THR A 210 -16.60 -8.99 19.86
C THR A 210 -15.45 -7.99 19.84
N CYS A 211 -15.54 -6.96 18.99
CA CYS A 211 -14.54 -5.91 18.87
C CYS A 211 -15.12 -4.56 19.26
N TYR A 212 -14.42 -3.85 20.09
CA TYR A 212 -14.74 -2.48 20.49
C TYR A 212 -13.61 -1.58 20.00
N PHE A 213 -13.95 -0.42 19.46
CA PHE A 213 -13.01 0.53 18.90
C PHE A 213 -13.16 1.91 19.51
N ASN A 214 -12.31 2.23 20.47
CA ASN A 214 -12.18 3.57 21.04
C ASN A 214 -10.71 4.01 21.05
N PRO A 215 -10.28 4.83 20.10
CA PRO A 215 -8.90 5.31 20.03
C PRO A 215 -8.53 6.22 21.22
N PHE A 216 -9.51 6.71 21.98
CA PHE A 216 -9.32 7.56 23.16
C PHE A 216 -9.38 6.77 24.48
N ASP A 217 -9.40 5.44 24.42
CA ASP A 217 -9.36 4.57 25.59
C ASP A 217 -8.07 4.81 26.39
N LYS A 218 -8.19 4.79 27.74
CA LYS A 218 -7.07 4.99 28.66
C LYS A 218 -5.86 4.13 28.31
N ARG A 219 -6.07 2.85 27.95
CA ARG A 219 -4.99 1.91 27.59
C ARG A 219 -4.14 2.36 26.41
N ILE A 220 -4.71 3.18 25.52
CA ILE A 220 -4.03 3.70 24.35
C ILE A 220 -3.35 5.03 24.67
N VAL A 221 -4.11 5.98 25.24
CA VAL A 221 -3.64 7.36 25.36
C VAL A 221 -2.69 7.60 26.54
N GLU A 222 -2.75 6.78 27.62
CA GLU A 222 -1.85 6.93 28.78
C GLU A 222 -0.39 6.61 28.46
N LYS A 223 -0.14 5.81 27.42
CA LYS A 223 1.21 5.45 26.95
C LYS A 223 1.84 6.54 26.07
N MET A 224 1.05 7.53 25.66
CA MET A 224 1.43 8.56 24.71
C MET A 224 1.88 9.83 25.42
N THR A 225 2.92 10.45 24.91
CA THR A 225 3.26 11.84 25.23
C THR A 225 2.19 12.78 24.67
N PHE A 226 2.12 14.02 25.19
CA PHE A 226 1.17 15.01 24.68
C PHE A 226 1.24 15.22 23.17
N ALA A 227 2.44 15.28 22.61
CA ALA A 227 2.64 15.42 21.15
C ALA A 227 2.09 14.22 20.37
N GLU A 228 2.22 13.01 20.93
CA GLU A 228 1.67 11.79 20.34
C GLU A 228 0.15 11.76 20.48
N GLN A 229 -0.41 12.18 21.62
CA GLN A 229 -1.85 12.31 21.81
C GLN A 229 -2.47 13.29 20.81
N LEU A 230 -1.84 14.46 20.61
CA LEU A 230 -2.29 15.45 19.63
C LEU A 230 -2.29 14.88 18.21
N ARG A 231 -1.19 14.20 17.81
CA ARG A 231 -1.09 13.56 16.50
C ARG A 231 -2.15 12.46 16.34
N HIS A 232 -2.35 11.66 17.37
CA HIS A 232 -3.30 10.55 17.38
C HIS A 232 -4.75 11.06 17.25
N VAL A 233 -5.14 12.07 18.03
CA VAL A 233 -6.47 12.69 17.96
C VAL A 233 -6.72 13.32 16.59
N LYS A 234 -5.72 14.02 16.02
CA LYS A 234 -5.81 14.57 14.65
C LYS A 234 -6.03 13.46 13.63
N ALA A 235 -5.29 12.35 13.73
CA ALA A 235 -5.42 11.22 12.83
C ALA A 235 -6.83 10.60 12.82
N VAL A 236 -7.48 10.54 13.99
CA VAL A 236 -8.87 10.09 14.10
C VAL A 236 -9.83 11.11 13.46
N GLY A 237 -9.60 12.40 13.69
CA GLY A 237 -10.37 13.47 13.07
C GLY A 237 -10.32 13.45 11.54
N ASP A 238 -9.15 13.17 10.96
CA ASP A 238 -8.97 13.03 9.50
C ASP A 238 -9.87 11.94 8.90
N GLY A 239 -10.07 10.83 9.63
CA GLY A 239 -10.98 9.76 9.18
C GLY A 239 -12.46 10.12 9.26
N ILE A 240 -12.85 11.04 10.17
CA ILE A 240 -14.24 11.45 10.35
C ILE A 240 -14.60 12.58 9.38
N PHE A 241 -13.79 13.64 9.33
CA PHE A 241 -14.05 14.87 8.59
C PHE A 241 -13.25 14.88 7.29
N VAL A 242 -13.82 14.37 6.21
CA VAL A 242 -13.11 14.09 4.96
C VAL A 242 -13.19 15.17 3.88
N ASP A 243 -14.09 16.15 4.00
CA ASP A 243 -14.26 17.22 3.00
C ASP A 243 -13.52 18.48 3.49
N GLU A 244 -12.19 18.41 3.57
CA GLU A 244 -11.37 19.51 4.14
C GLU A 244 -11.35 20.80 3.31
N GLU A 245 -11.74 20.74 2.04
CA GLU A 245 -11.91 21.93 1.18
C GLU A 245 -13.08 22.81 1.66
N ASP A 246 -14.07 22.22 2.35
CA ASP A 246 -15.13 22.99 3.00
C ASP A 246 -14.62 23.60 4.32
N HIS A 247 -14.59 24.92 4.37
CA HIS A 247 -14.16 25.68 5.56
C HIS A 247 -14.88 25.24 6.85
N TRP A 248 -16.19 25.00 6.78
CA TRP A 248 -16.98 24.60 7.94
C TRP A 248 -16.66 23.19 8.43
N VAL A 249 -16.30 22.28 7.52
CA VAL A 249 -15.85 20.92 7.84
C VAL A 249 -14.47 20.96 8.49
N SER A 250 -13.54 21.76 7.94
CA SER A 250 -12.21 21.95 8.54
C SER A 250 -12.32 22.52 9.97
N LYS A 251 -13.15 23.54 10.19
CA LYS A 251 -13.39 24.09 11.53
C LYS A 251 -14.09 23.12 12.47
N ALA A 252 -15.01 22.30 11.98
CA ALA A 252 -15.64 21.24 12.78
C ALA A 252 -14.63 20.17 13.22
N LYS A 253 -13.64 19.84 12.36
CA LYS A 253 -12.52 18.96 12.71
C LYS A 253 -11.63 19.58 13.80
N GLU A 254 -11.29 20.86 13.69
CA GLU A 254 -10.55 21.58 14.73
C GLU A 254 -11.29 21.52 16.08
N LEU A 255 -12.61 21.74 16.08
CA LEU A 255 -13.45 21.65 17.27
C LEU A 255 -13.45 20.24 17.87
N PHE A 256 -13.53 19.21 17.03
CA PHE A 256 -13.41 17.81 17.43
C PHE A 256 -12.06 17.53 18.11
N VAL A 257 -10.97 17.94 17.47
CA VAL A 257 -9.61 17.75 18.00
C VAL A 257 -9.46 18.45 19.35
N PHE A 258 -9.95 19.67 19.47
CA PHE A 258 -9.92 20.43 20.74
C PHE A 258 -10.62 19.67 21.87
N PHE A 259 -11.89 19.27 21.69
CA PHE A 259 -12.64 18.62 22.76
C PHE A 259 -12.11 17.22 23.08
N ALA A 260 -11.71 16.45 22.06
CA ALA A 260 -11.11 15.12 22.28
C ALA A 260 -9.80 15.25 23.06
N LEU A 261 -8.92 16.17 22.66
CA LEU A 261 -7.64 16.39 23.33
C LEU A 261 -7.82 16.92 24.75
N LEU A 262 -8.71 17.89 24.96
CA LEU A 262 -9.05 18.43 26.28
C LEU A 262 -9.50 17.29 27.22
N GLN A 263 -10.37 16.40 26.76
CA GLN A 263 -10.85 15.27 27.57
C GLN A 263 -9.76 14.23 27.83
N VAL A 264 -8.97 13.88 26.83
CA VAL A 264 -7.85 12.94 26.97
C VAL A 264 -6.84 13.44 27.99
N VAL A 265 -6.46 14.72 27.92
CA VAL A 265 -5.47 15.31 28.82
C VAL A 265 -6.02 15.47 30.25
N THR A 266 -7.28 15.90 30.38
CA THR A 266 -7.86 16.21 31.71
C THR A 266 -8.42 14.99 32.41
N LYS A 267 -9.05 14.05 31.71
CA LYS A 267 -9.67 12.84 32.29
C LYS A 267 -8.81 11.58 32.15
N GLY A 268 -7.74 11.63 31.32
CA GLY A 268 -6.93 10.48 30.98
C GLY A 268 -7.59 9.52 29.98
N HIS A 269 -8.79 9.82 29.48
CA HIS A 269 -9.53 9.06 28.47
C HIS A 269 -10.68 9.87 27.90
N SER A 270 -11.25 9.40 26.79
CA SER A 270 -12.49 9.91 26.22
C SER A 270 -13.20 8.82 25.42
N SER A 271 -14.34 9.15 24.82
CA SER A 271 -15.02 8.34 23.81
C SER A 271 -15.59 9.21 22.72
N PHE A 272 -15.90 8.62 21.58
CA PHE A 272 -16.59 9.35 20.48
C PHE A 272 -17.91 9.98 20.96
N TYR A 273 -18.65 9.27 21.82
CA TYR A 273 -19.87 9.78 22.40
C TYR A 273 -19.59 11.03 23.26
N ASP A 274 -18.62 10.97 24.16
CA ASP A 274 -18.27 12.09 25.05
C ASP A 274 -17.84 13.32 24.26
N VAL A 275 -17.06 13.14 23.19
CA VAL A 275 -16.67 14.21 22.27
C VAL A 275 -17.91 14.76 21.53
N SER A 276 -18.82 13.86 21.08
CA SER A 276 -20.01 14.26 20.29
C SER A 276 -20.99 15.16 21.06
N ILE A 277 -21.03 15.02 22.38
CA ILE A 277 -21.90 15.84 23.25
C ILE A 277 -21.16 17.01 23.89
N ALA A 278 -19.82 17.00 23.87
CA ALA A 278 -19.02 18.00 24.57
C ALA A 278 -19.44 19.44 24.30
N PRO A 279 -19.62 19.92 23.05
CA PRO A 279 -19.99 21.32 22.85
C PRO A 279 -21.38 21.72 23.37
N ALA A 280 -22.22 20.74 23.71
CA ALA A 280 -23.60 20.94 24.19
C ALA A 280 -23.78 20.58 25.67
N ASN A 281 -22.72 20.22 26.39
CA ASN A 281 -22.77 19.88 27.79
C ASN A 281 -23.07 21.12 28.67
N ASP A 282 -23.68 20.89 29.85
CA ASP A 282 -23.80 21.91 30.88
C ASP A 282 -22.47 22.01 31.65
N TYR A 283 -21.71 23.03 31.32
CA TYR A 283 -20.42 23.32 31.97
C TYR A 283 -20.54 24.16 33.24
N ALA A 284 -21.75 24.56 33.65
CA ALA A 284 -21.93 25.38 34.86
C ALA A 284 -21.33 24.76 36.13
N PRO A 285 -21.48 23.44 36.37
CA PRO A 285 -20.87 22.79 37.55
C PRO A 285 -19.32 22.76 37.53
N LEU A 286 -18.73 22.97 36.32
CA LEU A 286 -17.28 22.94 36.12
C LEU A 286 -16.63 24.33 36.20
N ILE A 287 -17.44 25.37 36.35
CA ILE A 287 -16.93 26.73 36.58
C ILE A 287 -16.67 26.88 38.07
N HIS A 288 -15.40 27.00 38.43
CA HIS A 288 -14.96 27.05 39.83
C HIS A 288 -15.50 28.31 40.53
N PRO A 289 -16.01 28.21 41.80
CA PRO A 289 -16.58 29.33 42.52
C PRO A 289 -15.64 30.54 42.70
N LYS A 290 -14.34 30.33 42.76
CA LYS A 290 -13.33 31.41 42.84
C LYS A 290 -12.96 31.99 41.47
N SER A 291 -13.46 31.41 40.40
CA SER A 291 -13.21 31.88 39.04
C SER A 291 -13.88 33.26 38.81
N PRO A 292 -13.25 34.20 38.10
CA PRO A 292 -13.88 35.44 37.70
C PRO A 292 -15.13 35.22 36.83
N TYR A 293 -15.21 34.06 36.17
CA TYR A 293 -16.31 33.67 35.32
C TYR A 293 -17.55 33.19 36.08
N TYR A 294 -17.38 32.73 37.33
CA TYR A 294 -18.48 32.28 38.17
C TYR A 294 -19.51 33.38 38.43
N LYS A 295 -19.06 34.63 38.66
CA LYS A 295 -19.96 35.77 38.82
C LYS A 295 -20.80 36.05 37.59
N GLN A 296 -20.33 35.73 36.37
CA GLN A 296 -21.07 35.94 35.13
C GLN A 296 -22.13 34.85 34.89
N LEU A 297 -21.96 33.68 35.53
CA LEU A 297 -22.84 32.52 35.38
C LEU A 297 -24.22 32.75 36.05
N TYR A 298 -24.27 33.54 37.12
CA TYR A 298 -25.48 33.73 37.94
C TYR A 298 -25.96 35.19 37.88
N GLN A 299 -27.26 35.38 38.17
CA GLN A 299 -27.80 36.70 38.37
C GLN A 299 -27.40 37.26 39.70
N HIS A 300 -27.04 38.56 39.72
CA HIS A 300 -26.68 39.29 40.94
C HIS A 300 -27.62 40.45 41.16
N ASP A 301 -27.97 40.67 42.40
CA ASP A 301 -28.69 41.90 42.80
C ASP A 301 -27.80 43.13 42.51
N LYS A 302 -28.33 44.10 41.79
CA LYS A 302 -27.60 45.31 41.35
C LYS A 302 -27.16 46.19 42.51
N LYS A 303 -27.79 46.04 43.69
CA LYS A 303 -27.53 46.90 44.87
C LYS A 303 -26.59 46.21 45.88
N THR A 304 -26.80 44.94 46.14
CA THR A 304 -26.03 44.16 47.16
C THR A 304 -24.86 43.40 46.55
N GLY A 305 -24.91 43.12 45.23
CA GLY A 305 -23.91 42.26 44.57
C GLY A 305 -24.01 40.79 44.92
N GLU A 306 -25.05 40.37 45.66
CA GLU A 306 -25.27 39.02 46.08
C GLU A 306 -25.96 38.22 44.94
N VAL A 307 -25.72 36.89 44.93
CA VAL A 307 -26.36 35.96 43.95
C VAL A 307 -27.85 35.88 44.27
N ILE A 308 -28.70 36.11 43.27
CA ILE A 308 -30.13 35.93 43.39
C ILE A 308 -30.45 34.45 43.43
N LEU A 309 -31.18 34.04 44.48
CA LEU A 309 -31.63 32.67 44.66
C LEU A 309 -33.06 32.53 44.16
N ASP A 310 -33.34 31.37 43.54
CA ASP A 310 -34.71 30.99 43.15
C ASP A 310 -35.56 30.83 44.42
N PRO A 311 -36.71 31.53 44.56
CA PRO A 311 -37.56 31.47 45.73
C PRO A 311 -38.13 30.09 46.04
N GLN A 312 -38.19 29.18 45.08
CA GLN A 312 -38.78 27.83 45.26
C GLN A 312 -37.74 26.78 45.56
N THR A 313 -36.56 26.85 44.92
CA THR A 313 -35.54 25.83 45.01
C THR A 313 -34.34 26.21 45.89
N ASN A 314 -34.25 27.50 46.24
CA ASN A 314 -33.11 28.11 46.94
C ASN A 314 -31.78 27.94 46.18
N ALA A 315 -31.83 27.64 44.93
CA ALA A 315 -30.66 27.49 44.05
C ALA A 315 -30.29 28.81 43.38
N PRO A 316 -29.02 29.08 43.08
CA PRO A 316 -28.59 30.26 42.33
C PRO A 316 -29.30 30.38 40.96
N MET A 317 -29.91 31.48 40.68
CA MET A 317 -30.58 31.76 39.40
C MET A 317 -29.53 31.94 38.30
N LYS A 318 -29.53 31.06 37.26
CA LYS A 318 -28.64 31.20 36.12
C LYS A 318 -28.92 32.51 35.37
N ASN A 319 -27.89 33.17 34.90
CA ASN A 319 -27.97 34.32 34.05
C ASN A 319 -28.37 33.89 32.60
N PRO A 320 -29.55 34.24 32.10
CA PRO A 320 -30.03 33.79 30.77
C PRO A 320 -29.17 34.33 29.62
N GLN A 321 -28.37 35.36 29.86
CA GLN A 321 -27.47 35.95 28.85
C GLN A 321 -26.07 35.35 28.90
N ALA A 322 -25.76 34.46 29.87
CA ALA A 322 -24.46 33.85 30.00
C ALA A 322 -24.31 32.69 29.01
N ASN A 323 -23.33 32.77 28.12
CA ASN A 323 -22.92 31.64 27.33
C ASN A 323 -21.98 30.74 28.18
N VAL A 324 -22.56 29.74 28.84
CA VAL A 324 -21.87 28.88 29.81
C VAL A 324 -20.63 28.19 29.17
N LEU A 325 -20.73 27.77 27.93
CA LEU A 325 -19.61 27.15 27.22
C LEU A 325 -18.45 28.16 27.07
N LYS A 326 -18.72 29.38 26.64
CA LYS A 326 -17.69 30.42 26.52
C LYS A 326 -17.04 30.80 27.86
N LEU A 327 -17.82 30.83 28.94
CA LEU A 327 -17.27 31.05 30.28
C LEU A 327 -16.33 29.94 30.71
N PHE A 328 -16.71 28.68 30.43
CA PHE A 328 -15.89 27.51 30.68
C PHE A 328 -14.60 27.53 29.83
N LEU A 329 -14.69 27.82 28.54
CA LEU A 329 -13.54 27.92 27.64
C LEU A 329 -12.55 29.00 28.08
N ASN A 330 -13.05 30.15 28.56
CA ASN A 330 -12.21 31.21 29.14
C ASN A 330 -11.49 30.72 30.42
N GLN A 331 -12.17 29.95 31.26
CA GLN A 331 -11.55 29.35 32.44
C GLN A 331 -10.43 28.39 32.06
N VAL A 332 -10.65 27.53 31.05
CA VAL A 332 -9.63 26.65 30.47
C VAL A 332 -8.45 27.46 29.92
N ALA A 333 -8.71 28.51 29.18
CA ALA A 333 -7.66 29.38 28.62
C ALA A 333 -6.78 30.06 29.68
N ASP A 334 -7.39 30.51 30.79
CA ASP A 334 -6.69 31.19 31.86
C ASP A 334 -6.03 30.24 32.87
N GLN A 335 -6.49 29.00 32.93
CA GLN A 335 -5.99 27.90 33.78
C GLN A 335 -5.92 28.20 35.29
N LYS A 336 -6.52 29.29 35.76
CA LYS A 336 -6.34 29.77 37.15
C LYS A 336 -6.91 28.86 38.24
N TYR A 337 -7.80 27.94 37.90
CA TYR A 337 -8.52 27.08 38.85
C TYR A 337 -8.53 25.61 38.45
N ILE A 338 -7.67 25.25 37.50
CA ILE A 338 -7.51 23.87 37.00
C ILE A 338 -6.13 23.30 37.41
N ASP A 339 -5.20 24.14 37.83
CA ASP A 339 -3.86 23.74 38.22
C ASP A 339 -3.85 23.28 39.68
N MET A 340 -3.75 21.97 39.87
CA MET A 340 -3.62 21.30 41.18
C MET A 340 -2.25 21.49 41.84
N ASN A 341 -1.24 21.99 41.11
CA ASN A 341 0.08 22.25 41.68
C ASN A 341 0.16 23.59 42.42
N ASP A 342 -0.89 24.43 42.33
CA ASP A 342 -0.97 25.62 43.14
C ASP A 342 -1.52 25.30 44.57
N GLU A 343 -0.64 24.78 45.44
CA GLU A 343 -0.95 24.43 46.83
C GLU A 343 -1.60 25.57 47.60
N LYS A 344 -1.44 26.82 47.16
CA LYS A 344 -2.05 28.02 47.80
C LYS A 344 -3.53 28.18 47.50
N ASN A 345 -4.02 27.59 46.43
CA ASN A 345 -5.43 27.67 46.00
C ASN A 345 -6.20 26.36 46.17
N TYR A 346 -5.56 25.29 46.63
CA TYR A 346 -6.19 24.02 46.90
C TYR A 346 -6.77 23.98 48.30
N ASP A 347 -8.10 23.95 48.43
CA ASP A 347 -8.79 23.61 49.70
C ASP A 347 -9.16 22.12 49.62
N PRO A 348 -8.58 21.25 50.50
CA PRO A 348 -8.87 19.82 50.51
C PRO A 348 -10.34 19.49 50.84
N ARG A 349 -11.15 20.47 51.25
CA ARG A 349 -12.59 20.32 51.50
C ARG A 349 -13.44 20.62 50.27
N GLU A 350 -12.85 21.22 49.24
CA GLU A 350 -13.53 21.38 47.95
C GLU A 350 -13.38 20.08 47.13
N PRO A 351 -14.41 19.64 46.40
CA PRO A 351 -14.30 18.49 45.53
C PRO A 351 -13.12 18.72 44.54
N GLU A 352 -12.37 17.65 44.28
CA GLU A 352 -11.28 17.71 43.29
C GLU A 352 -11.76 18.45 42.05
N PRO A 353 -10.94 19.36 41.51
CA PRO A 353 -11.29 20.01 40.25
C PRO A 353 -11.70 18.93 39.24
N PRO A 354 -12.79 19.13 38.49
CA PRO A 354 -13.36 18.12 37.63
C PRO A 354 -12.41 17.57 36.58
N TYR A 355 -11.22 18.08 36.52
CA TYR A 355 -10.19 17.67 35.59
C TYR A 355 -8.97 17.06 36.24
N GLY A 356 -8.95 16.47 37.35
CA GLY A 356 -7.89 15.60 37.87
C GLY A 356 -6.43 15.80 37.40
N THR A 357 -6.12 16.90 36.72
CA THR A 357 -4.82 17.18 36.10
C THR A 357 -3.83 17.63 37.16
N LYS A 358 -2.80 16.85 37.35
CA LYS A 358 -1.64 17.20 38.20
C LYS A 358 -0.62 18.03 37.38
N GLY A 359 -1.04 19.05 36.68
CA GLY A 359 -0.11 19.84 35.90
C GLY A 359 -0.76 20.94 35.06
N ALA A 360 0.07 21.84 34.54
CA ALA A 360 -0.37 22.88 33.65
C ALA A 360 -0.89 22.29 32.33
N LEU A 361 -2.03 22.79 31.85
CA LEU A 361 -2.49 22.48 30.48
C LEU A 361 -1.49 23.03 29.48
N ASP A 362 -1.27 22.27 28.42
CA ASP A 362 -0.44 22.71 27.31
C ASP A 362 -0.97 24.02 26.68
N GLU A 363 -0.05 24.87 26.24
CA GLU A 363 -0.38 26.17 25.66
C GLU A 363 -1.28 26.06 24.42
N ILE A 364 -1.18 24.97 23.67
CA ILE A 364 -2.04 24.69 22.49
C ILE A 364 -3.51 24.60 22.94
N ILE A 365 -3.81 23.81 23.98
CA ILE A 365 -5.17 23.66 24.50
C ILE A 365 -5.71 25.02 25.00
N ARG A 366 -4.88 25.77 25.69
CA ARG A 366 -5.26 27.08 26.23
C ARG A 366 -5.52 28.13 25.15
N THR A 367 -4.69 28.11 24.10
CA THR A 367 -4.82 29.02 22.95
C THR A 367 -6.07 28.68 22.15
N ASP A 368 -6.32 27.39 21.90
CA ASP A 368 -7.52 26.94 21.19
C ASP A 368 -8.77 27.24 21.99
N ALA A 369 -8.77 27.05 23.32
CA ALA A 369 -9.89 27.42 24.19
C ALA A 369 -10.22 28.91 24.08
N ARG A 370 -9.20 29.76 24.08
CA ARG A 370 -9.38 31.23 23.91
C ARG A 370 -9.92 31.54 22.52
N SER A 371 -9.46 30.91 21.50
CA SER A 371 -9.94 31.05 20.12
C SER A 371 -11.43 30.71 20.05
N TRP A 372 -11.83 29.56 20.57
CA TRP A 372 -13.23 29.11 20.58
C TRP A 372 -14.12 30.00 21.45
N ALA A 373 -13.64 30.51 22.58
CA ALA A 373 -14.39 31.47 23.41
C ALA A 373 -14.69 32.77 22.67
N ASN A 374 -13.75 33.22 21.84
CA ASN A 374 -13.87 34.49 21.08
C ASN A 374 -14.56 34.30 19.73
N THR A 375 -14.85 33.08 19.26
CA THR A 375 -15.56 32.84 18.01
C THR A 375 -16.97 33.47 18.06
N PRO A 376 -17.38 34.26 17.05
CA PRO A 376 -18.73 34.82 16.97
C PRO A 376 -19.82 33.74 17.03
N ASP A 377 -20.96 34.03 17.63
CA ASP A 377 -22.03 33.02 17.84
C ASP A 377 -22.62 32.49 16.53
N ASP A 378 -22.74 33.31 15.50
CA ASP A 378 -23.22 32.89 14.17
C ASP A 378 -22.23 31.93 13.48
N GLU A 379 -20.94 32.24 13.54
CA GLU A 379 -19.87 31.37 13.03
C GLU A 379 -19.83 30.05 13.80
N PHE A 380 -19.84 30.12 15.13
CA PHE A 380 -19.86 28.94 15.98
C PHE A 380 -21.09 28.07 15.70
N GLY A 381 -22.26 28.66 15.45
CA GLY A 381 -23.49 27.96 15.06
C GLY A 381 -23.32 27.16 13.75
N SER A 382 -22.64 27.74 12.76
CA SER A 382 -22.36 27.10 11.48
C SER A 382 -21.39 25.92 11.64
N ILE A 383 -20.30 26.12 12.43
CA ILE A 383 -19.34 25.06 12.79
C ILE A 383 -20.04 23.94 13.52
N MET A 384 -20.91 24.26 14.49
CA MET A 384 -21.70 23.28 15.25
C MET A 384 -22.63 22.45 14.37
N SER A 385 -23.20 23.03 13.32
CA SER A 385 -24.05 22.29 12.38
C SER A 385 -23.26 21.24 11.62
N SER A 386 -22.06 21.61 11.13
CA SER A 386 -21.14 20.66 10.48
C SER A 386 -20.63 19.61 11.47
N PHE A 387 -20.22 20.00 12.67
CA PHE A 387 -19.79 19.08 13.72
C PHE A 387 -20.89 18.05 14.04
N LYS A 388 -22.13 18.49 14.29
CA LYS A 388 -23.26 17.59 14.58
C LYS A 388 -23.53 16.62 13.45
N ARG A 389 -23.41 17.06 12.19
CA ARG A 389 -23.61 16.18 11.01
C ARG A 389 -22.68 14.96 11.04
N PHE A 390 -21.40 15.17 11.29
CA PHE A 390 -20.41 14.08 11.32
C PHE A 390 -20.45 13.26 12.61
N MET A 391 -20.81 13.88 13.74
CA MET A 391 -20.80 13.23 15.05
C MET A 391 -22.14 12.58 15.42
N TYR A 392 -23.18 12.70 14.58
CA TYR A 392 -24.52 12.22 14.91
C TYR A 392 -24.55 10.69 15.14
N VAL A 393 -23.82 9.93 14.34
CA VAL A 393 -23.77 8.46 14.41
C VAL A 393 -23.32 7.95 15.78
N TYR A 394 -22.41 8.67 16.45
CA TYR A 394 -21.88 8.26 17.75
C TYR A 394 -22.86 8.42 18.93
N LYS A 395 -24.04 8.99 18.67
CA LYS A 395 -25.14 9.09 19.66
C LYS A 395 -26.04 7.84 19.63
N ASP A 396 -25.95 7.02 18.61
CA ASP A 396 -26.66 5.76 18.52
C ASP A 396 -26.20 4.82 19.66
N PRO A 397 -27.14 4.21 20.43
CA PRO A 397 -26.77 3.36 21.58
C PRO A 397 -25.88 2.18 21.23
N LYS A 398 -26.09 1.54 20.08
CA LYS A 398 -25.28 0.40 19.62
C LYS A 398 -23.87 0.84 19.18
N VAL A 399 -23.78 1.96 18.46
CA VAL A 399 -22.49 2.56 18.11
C VAL A 399 -21.74 3.04 19.34
N ARG A 400 -22.43 3.68 20.30
CA ARG A 400 -21.85 4.10 21.57
C ARG A 400 -21.28 2.91 22.34
N GLU A 401 -21.97 1.79 22.39
CA GLU A 401 -21.49 0.56 23.02
C GLU A 401 -20.23 0.04 22.30
N ALA A 402 -20.29 -0.11 20.96
CA ALA A 402 -19.18 -0.60 20.13
C ALA A 402 -17.94 0.31 20.16
N THR A 403 -18.12 1.60 20.56
CA THR A 403 -17.05 2.58 20.67
C THR A 403 -16.74 3.01 22.11
N SER A 404 -17.14 2.21 23.10
CA SER A 404 -16.95 2.55 24.52
C SER A 404 -15.54 2.24 25.05
N LYS A 405 -14.90 1.21 24.53
CA LYS A 405 -13.57 0.73 24.96
C LYS A 405 -12.74 0.30 23.75
N MET A 406 -11.46 0.00 23.93
CA MET A 406 -10.58 -0.55 22.90
C MET A 406 -10.33 -2.03 23.16
N SER A 407 -10.49 -2.90 22.15
CA SER A 407 -10.29 -4.35 22.26
C SER A 407 -8.87 -4.81 22.00
N PHE A 408 -8.03 -3.97 21.41
CA PHE A 408 -6.66 -4.32 21.02
C PHE A 408 -5.74 -3.10 21.15
N ASP A 409 -4.44 -3.35 21.21
CA ASP A 409 -3.40 -2.32 21.05
C ASP A 409 -2.87 -2.36 19.62
N TYR A 410 -2.48 -1.23 19.08
CA TYR A 410 -1.90 -1.17 17.72
C TYR A 410 -0.62 -2.00 17.57
N GLU A 411 0.20 -2.12 18.64
CA GLU A 411 1.39 -2.98 18.64
C GLU A 411 1.03 -4.47 18.62
N GLU A 412 -0.09 -4.86 19.26
CA GLU A 412 -0.56 -6.26 19.26
C GLU A 412 -0.93 -6.75 17.85
N LEU A 413 -1.33 -5.85 16.95
CA LEU A 413 -1.56 -6.21 15.55
C LEU A 413 -0.31 -6.79 14.89
N ARG A 414 0.89 -6.43 15.36
CA ARG A 414 2.15 -6.96 14.83
C ARG A 414 2.60 -8.25 15.50
N THR A 415 2.30 -8.42 16.78
CA THR A 415 2.84 -9.51 17.60
C THR A 415 1.82 -10.60 17.93
N GLY A 416 0.52 -10.27 17.88
CA GLY A 416 -0.54 -11.12 18.43
C GLY A 416 -1.31 -11.98 17.43
N ASN A 417 -0.98 -11.98 16.14
CA ASN A 417 -1.73 -12.68 15.10
C ASN A 417 -3.23 -12.41 15.20
N ILE A 418 -3.64 -11.17 15.05
CA ILE A 418 -5.03 -10.71 15.23
C ILE A 418 -5.71 -10.59 13.87
N SER A 419 -6.93 -11.13 13.75
CA SER A 419 -7.79 -10.91 12.59
C SER A 419 -9.00 -10.07 12.99
N ILE A 420 -9.09 -8.85 12.45
CA ILE A 420 -10.22 -7.95 12.66
C ILE A 420 -11.14 -8.03 11.44
N TYR A 421 -12.36 -8.48 11.64
CA TYR A 421 -13.41 -8.46 10.62
C TYR A 421 -14.35 -7.29 10.89
N ILE A 422 -14.36 -6.31 9.99
CA ILE A 422 -15.27 -5.16 10.01
C ILE A 422 -16.49 -5.57 9.18
N VAL A 423 -17.50 -6.09 9.87
CA VAL A 423 -18.72 -6.64 9.26
C VAL A 423 -19.83 -5.61 9.32
N ILE A 424 -20.18 -5.03 8.17
CA ILE A 424 -21.20 -3.98 8.09
C ILE A 424 -22.20 -4.34 7.01
N ALA A 425 -23.47 -4.44 7.39
CA ALA A 425 -24.53 -4.71 6.42
C ALA A 425 -24.63 -3.58 5.39
N GLN A 426 -24.92 -3.92 4.15
CA GLN A 426 -24.96 -2.95 3.04
C GLN A 426 -25.89 -1.77 3.30
N ILE A 427 -26.99 -1.98 4.04
CA ILE A 427 -27.95 -0.95 4.40
C ILE A 427 -27.38 0.08 5.38
N ASP A 428 -26.42 -0.33 6.21
CA ASP A 428 -25.84 0.49 7.29
C ASP A 428 -24.58 1.24 6.89
N ILE A 429 -24.04 0.97 5.69
CA ILE A 429 -22.80 1.60 5.21
C ILE A 429 -22.91 3.12 5.23
N GLY A 430 -24.03 3.68 4.75
CA GLY A 430 -24.23 5.13 4.74
C GLY A 430 -24.16 5.75 6.12
N THR A 431 -24.71 5.08 7.14
CA THR A 431 -24.73 5.55 8.52
C THR A 431 -23.37 5.37 9.20
N LEU A 432 -22.71 4.23 9.00
CA LEU A 432 -21.48 3.87 9.70
C LEU A 432 -20.20 4.28 8.96
N SER A 433 -20.29 4.88 7.78
CA SER A 433 -19.12 5.19 6.94
C SER A 433 -18.07 6.05 7.64
N SER A 434 -18.47 7.08 8.41
CA SER A 434 -17.53 7.92 9.17
C SER A 434 -16.79 7.14 10.25
N LEU A 435 -17.48 6.24 10.96
CA LEU A 435 -16.87 5.37 11.96
C LEU A 435 -15.87 4.39 11.34
N ILE A 436 -16.25 3.77 10.21
CA ILE A 436 -15.36 2.81 9.52
C ILE A 436 -14.12 3.52 8.97
N ARG A 437 -14.29 4.73 8.40
CA ARG A 437 -13.14 5.54 7.98
C ARG A 437 -12.23 5.87 9.14
N ALA A 438 -12.77 6.36 10.26
CA ALA A 438 -11.99 6.63 11.46
C ALA A 438 -11.24 5.39 11.95
N PHE A 439 -11.88 4.22 11.89
CA PHE A 439 -11.28 2.94 12.26
C PHE A 439 -10.10 2.58 11.35
N LEU A 440 -10.31 2.56 10.03
CA LEU A 440 -9.30 2.18 9.04
C LEU A 440 -8.13 3.18 9.00
N GLU A 441 -8.43 4.50 8.97
CA GLU A 441 -7.41 5.55 8.95
C GLU A 441 -6.58 5.58 10.24
N SER A 442 -7.22 5.41 11.41
CA SER A 442 -6.52 5.36 12.68
C SER A 442 -5.55 4.17 12.74
N ILE A 443 -5.99 2.98 12.34
CA ILE A 443 -5.11 1.81 12.27
C ILE A 443 -3.98 2.05 11.27
N ALA A 444 -4.31 2.49 10.05
CA ALA A 444 -3.34 2.70 9.00
C ALA A 444 -2.22 3.66 9.45
N LYS A 445 -2.58 4.80 10.03
CA LYS A 445 -1.61 5.79 10.53
C LYS A 445 -0.78 5.28 11.71
N ASN A 446 -1.38 4.55 12.65
CA ASN A 446 -0.65 3.99 13.78
C ASN A 446 0.32 2.87 13.37
N LEU A 447 -0.03 2.06 12.37
CA LEU A 447 0.87 1.06 11.81
C LEU A 447 2.08 1.67 11.10
N MET A 448 1.98 2.92 10.63
CA MET A 448 3.09 3.65 9.97
C MET A 448 3.97 4.44 10.97
N VAL A 449 3.81 4.26 12.26
CA VAL A 449 4.69 4.89 13.28
C VAL A 449 6.00 4.14 13.44
N LYS A 450 5.96 2.79 13.38
CA LYS A 450 7.13 1.94 13.63
C LYS A 450 7.41 1.05 12.42
N GLU A 451 8.62 1.13 11.90
CA GLU A 451 9.08 0.25 10.82
C GLU A 451 9.26 -1.19 11.30
N SER A 452 9.00 -2.14 10.42
CA SER A 452 9.24 -3.57 10.63
C SER A 452 9.64 -4.25 9.33
N SER A 453 10.55 -5.21 9.43
CA SER A 453 10.99 -6.04 8.30
C SER A 453 10.77 -7.53 8.53
N LYS A 454 10.27 -7.92 9.71
CA LYS A 454 10.08 -9.32 10.08
C LYS A 454 8.83 -9.89 9.42
N PRO A 455 8.91 -11.02 8.71
CA PRO A 455 7.76 -11.62 8.03
C PRO A 455 6.59 -11.95 8.96
N GLU A 456 6.86 -12.34 10.22
CA GLU A 456 5.87 -12.64 11.26
C GLU A 456 5.09 -11.40 11.71
N GLU A 457 5.69 -10.21 11.67
CA GLU A 457 5.07 -8.94 12.03
C GLU A 457 4.32 -8.29 10.86
N ARG A 458 4.18 -8.99 9.71
CA ARG A 458 3.46 -8.50 8.54
C ARG A 458 1.97 -8.42 8.81
N ILE A 459 1.34 -7.36 8.32
CA ILE A 459 -0.10 -7.12 8.45
C ILE A 459 -0.71 -6.99 7.08
N PHE A 460 -1.83 -7.69 6.85
CA PHE A 460 -2.62 -7.57 5.62
C PHE A 460 -3.87 -6.73 5.88
N ILE A 461 -4.11 -5.73 5.04
CA ILE A 461 -5.35 -4.95 5.03
C ILE A 461 -6.12 -5.37 3.78
N ILE A 462 -7.18 -6.14 3.96
CA ILE A 462 -8.05 -6.62 2.86
C ILE A 462 -9.29 -5.72 2.84
N ALA A 463 -9.24 -4.69 2.03
CA ALA A 463 -10.28 -3.69 1.91
C ALA A 463 -11.27 -4.08 0.79
N ASP A 464 -12.22 -5.01 1.10
CA ASP A 464 -13.25 -5.41 0.13
C ASP A 464 -14.27 -4.28 -0.05
N GLU A 465 -14.50 -3.92 -1.32
CA GLU A 465 -15.36 -2.80 -1.75
C GLU A 465 -15.06 -1.47 -1.03
N PHE A 466 -13.77 -1.15 -0.81
CA PHE A 466 -13.30 -0.01 0.00
C PHE A 466 -13.91 1.33 -0.40
N VAL A 467 -14.21 1.52 -1.67
CA VAL A 467 -14.82 2.76 -2.21
C VAL A 467 -16.18 3.08 -1.59
N ARG A 468 -16.89 2.08 -1.05
CA ARG A 468 -18.21 2.29 -0.45
C ARG A 468 -18.17 3.05 0.86
N PHE A 469 -17.03 3.08 1.52
CA PHE A 469 -16.86 3.84 2.77
C PHE A 469 -16.54 5.32 2.55
N GLY A 470 -16.44 5.77 1.28
CA GLY A 470 -16.05 7.12 0.91
C GLY A 470 -14.54 7.29 0.80
N LYS A 471 -14.06 8.54 0.82
CA LYS A 471 -12.64 8.86 0.64
C LYS A 471 -11.83 8.40 1.88
N LEU A 472 -10.74 7.68 1.64
CA LEU A 472 -9.76 7.18 2.60
C LEU A 472 -8.36 7.65 2.18
N PRO A 473 -8.01 8.93 2.44
CA PRO A 473 -6.81 9.55 1.85
C PRO A 473 -5.53 8.82 2.21
N PHE A 474 -5.31 8.56 3.50
CA PHE A 474 -4.09 7.92 3.96
C PHE A 474 -3.99 6.46 3.53
N LEU A 475 -5.11 5.75 3.51
CA LEU A 475 -5.13 4.35 3.05
C LEU A 475 -4.74 4.23 1.58
N LEU A 476 -5.03 5.25 0.75
CA LEU A 476 -4.62 5.28 -0.66
C LEU A 476 -3.13 5.58 -0.84
N GLU A 477 -2.56 6.41 0.04
CA GLU A 477 -1.13 6.74 0.02
C GLU A 477 -0.26 5.60 0.58
N MET A 478 -0.85 4.77 1.45
CA MET A 478 -0.17 3.68 2.15
C MET A 478 0.64 2.75 1.22
N PRO A 479 0.18 2.35 0.01
CA PRO A 479 0.96 1.47 -0.86
C PRO A 479 2.36 1.97 -1.21
N ALA A 480 2.56 3.29 -1.21
CA ALA A 480 3.89 3.88 -1.42
C ALA A 480 4.83 3.63 -0.23
N LEU A 481 4.29 3.53 0.98
CA LEU A 481 5.01 3.43 2.25
C LEU A 481 5.06 1.99 2.79
N CYS A 482 4.17 1.11 2.36
CA CYS A 482 3.91 -0.21 2.94
C CYS A 482 5.15 -1.08 3.08
N ARG A 483 6.15 -0.90 2.22
CA ARG A 483 7.38 -1.72 2.22
C ARG A 483 8.21 -1.54 3.49
N SER A 484 8.40 -0.31 3.96
CA SER A 484 9.16 -0.01 5.18
C SER A 484 8.44 -0.45 6.45
N TYR A 485 7.11 -0.41 6.41
CA TYR A 485 6.26 -0.71 7.55
C TYR A 485 5.69 -2.13 7.57
N ASN A 486 6.07 -2.97 6.60
CA ASN A 486 5.64 -4.37 6.49
C ASN A 486 4.11 -4.55 6.52
N VAL A 487 3.38 -3.66 5.86
CA VAL A 487 1.91 -3.69 5.69
C VAL A 487 1.58 -3.97 4.24
N VAL A 488 0.62 -4.85 3.97
CA VAL A 488 0.20 -5.25 2.63
C VAL A 488 -1.25 -4.86 2.41
N PRO A 489 -1.52 -3.70 1.79
CA PRO A 489 -2.89 -3.33 1.43
C PRO A 489 -3.33 -4.05 0.17
N LEU A 490 -4.53 -4.63 0.23
CA LEU A 490 -5.26 -5.21 -0.89
C LEU A 490 -6.56 -4.43 -1.08
N PHE A 491 -6.63 -3.63 -2.12
CA PHE A 491 -7.82 -2.88 -2.49
C PHE A 491 -8.68 -3.68 -3.47
N ILE A 492 -9.94 -3.87 -3.14
CA ILE A 492 -10.87 -4.61 -4.01
C ILE A 492 -12.00 -3.66 -4.42
N THR A 493 -12.22 -3.52 -5.73
CA THR A 493 -13.31 -2.72 -6.31
C THR A 493 -13.99 -3.45 -7.45
N GLN A 494 -15.17 -2.95 -7.86
CA GLN A 494 -15.93 -3.52 -8.95
C GLN A 494 -15.45 -3.00 -10.31
N ASP A 495 -15.18 -1.72 -10.42
CA ASP A 495 -14.70 -1.02 -11.60
C ASP A 495 -13.95 0.27 -11.22
N TYR A 496 -13.31 0.92 -12.19
CA TYR A 496 -12.65 2.20 -11.98
C TYR A 496 -13.63 3.36 -11.82
N ALA A 497 -14.84 3.27 -12.40
CA ALA A 497 -15.87 4.29 -12.26
C ALA A 497 -16.32 4.45 -10.80
N MET A 498 -16.37 3.34 -10.03
CA MET A 498 -16.65 3.42 -8.59
C MET A 498 -15.55 4.15 -7.82
N ILE A 499 -14.29 4.04 -8.24
CA ILE A 499 -13.22 4.84 -7.65
C ILE A 499 -13.42 6.31 -8.02
N ARG A 500 -13.63 6.64 -9.30
CA ARG A 500 -13.86 8.01 -9.77
C ARG A 500 -15.06 8.72 -9.11
N LYS A 501 -16.05 7.97 -8.67
CA LYS A 501 -17.22 8.52 -7.97
C LYS A 501 -16.89 9.19 -6.63
N TYR A 502 -15.92 8.68 -5.89
CA TYR A 502 -15.56 9.14 -4.54
C TYR A 502 -14.18 9.81 -4.49
N TYR A 503 -13.38 9.60 -5.54
CA TYR A 503 -12.02 10.09 -5.70
C TYR A 503 -11.89 10.74 -7.07
N SER A 504 -10.89 11.55 -7.26
CA SER A 504 -10.61 12.16 -8.57
C SER A 504 -9.97 11.15 -9.55
N ASP A 505 -9.92 11.52 -10.83
CA ASP A 505 -9.14 10.78 -11.83
C ASP A 505 -7.64 10.75 -11.49
N ASP A 506 -7.14 11.79 -10.84
CA ASP A 506 -5.74 11.86 -10.41
C ASP A 506 -5.48 10.92 -9.23
N ASP A 507 -6.39 10.83 -8.27
CA ASP A 507 -6.32 9.83 -7.19
C ASP A 507 -6.27 8.40 -7.77
N LEU A 508 -7.07 8.11 -8.80
CA LEU A 508 -7.01 6.81 -9.50
C LEU A 508 -5.66 6.57 -10.18
N LYS A 509 -5.10 7.59 -10.86
CA LYS A 509 -3.78 7.49 -11.49
C LYS A 509 -2.69 7.26 -10.42
N ILE A 510 -2.75 7.98 -9.30
CA ILE A 510 -1.84 7.82 -8.18
C ILE A 510 -1.94 6.40 -7.63
N LEU A 511 -3.14 5.93 -7.30
CA LEU A 511 -3.37 4.59 -6.76
C LEU A 511 -2.80 3.51 -7.69
N LYS A 512 -3.08 3.61 -9.00
CA LYS A 512 -2.54 2.69 -10.02
C LYS A 512 -1.02 2.76 -10.17
N GLY A 513 -0.42 3.91 -9.86
CA GLY A 513 1.03 4.12 -9.88
C GLY A 513 1.74 3.51 -8.67
N VAL A 514 1.15 3.62 -7.49
CA VAL A 514 1.75 3.18 -6.21
C VAL A 514 1.46 1.70 -5.90
N VAL A 515 0.34 1.15 -6.37
CA VAL A 515 0.02 -0.26 -6.25
C VAL A 515 0.95 -1.09 -7.13
N HIS A 516 1.57 -2.12 -6.56
CA HIS A 516 2.57 -2.92 -7.28
C HIS A 516 1.94 -4.01 -8.16
N TYR A 517 0.87 -4.66 -7.69
CA TYR A 517 0.17 -5.71 -8.41
C TYR A 517 -1.26 -5.26 -8.75
N ASN A 518 -1.57 -5.13 -10.03
CA ASN A 518 -2.91 -4.86 -10.51
C ASN A 518 -3.52 -6.15 -11.05
N ILE A 519 -4.54 -6.67 -10.36
CA ILE A 519 -5.17 -7.96 -10.64
C ILE A 519 -6.49 -7.70 -11.37
N VAL A 520 -6.54 -8.06 -12.62
CA VAL A 520 -7.64 -7.77 -13.53
C VAL A 520 -8.38 -9.05 -13.87
N PHE A 521 -9.68 -9.05 -13.59
CA PHE A 521 -10.64 -10.04 -14.08
C PHE A 521 -11.35 -9.52 -15.33
N LYS A 522 -12.36 -10.27 -15.81
CA LYS A 522 -13.25 -9.78 -16.85
C LYS A 522 -13.80 -8.39 -16.47
N MET A 523 -13.76 -7.44 -17.39
CA MET A 523 -14.35 -6.11 -17.22
C MET A 523 -15.64 -5.96 -18.02
N ASN A 524 -16.60 -5.19 -17.53
CA ASN A 524 -17.85 -4.90 -18.21
C ASN A 524 -17.81 -3.54 -18.95
N SER A 525 -16.97 -2.60 -18.51
CA SER A 525 -16.78 -1.28 -19.12
C SER A 525 -15.72 -1.34 -20.20
N ALA A 526 -16.07 -0.87 -21.41
CA ALA A 526 -15.12 -0.75 -22.52
C ALA A 526 -14.03 0.28 -22.23
N GLU A 527 -14.39 1.40 -21.57
CA GLU A 527 -13.46 2.45 -21.16
C GLU A 527 -12.41 1.91 -20.20
N ASP A 528 -12.83 1.20 -19.15
CA ASP A 528 -11.92 0.60 -18.17
C ASP A 528 -11.02 -0.47 -18.82
N ALA A 529 -11.57 -1.24 -19.75
CA ALA A 529 -10.81 -2.23 -20.53
C ALA A 529 -9.77 -1.57 -21.44
N GLU A 530 -10.08 -0.41 -22.06
CA GLU A 530 -9.09 0.34 -22.85
C GLU A 530 -7.93 0.86 -21.99
N ILE A 531 -8.22 1.36 -20.80
CA ILE A 531 -7.18 1.81 -19.84
C ILE A 531 -6.20 0.66 -19.59
N VAL A 532 -6.69 -0.54 -19.31
CA VAL A 532 -5.85 -1.72 -19.05
C VAL A 532 -5.09 -2.15 -20.31
N SER A 533 -5.75 -2.14 -21.47
CA SER A 533 -5.13 -2.46 -22.77
C SER A 533 -3.93 -1.55 -23.07
N LYS A 534 -4.08 -0.25 -22.87
CA LYS A 534 -3.01 0.75 -23.06
C LYS A 534 -1.86 0.56 -22.07
N GLU A 535 -2.16 0.16 -20.82
CA GLU A 535 -1.12 -0.07 -19.79
C GLU A 535 -0.22 -1.26 -20.09
N VAL A 536 -0.77 -2.32 -20.66
CA VAL A 536 -0.02 -3.51 -21.04
C VAL A 536 0.86 -3.22 -22.25
N GLY A 537 0.39 -2.36 -23.15
CA GLY A 537 1.13 -1.90 -24.32
C GLY A 537 1.06 -2.86 -25.51
N GLU A 538 1.90 -2.56 -26.49
CA GLU A 538 1.89 -3.18 -27.82
C GLU A 538 3.10 -4.09 -28.02
N PHE A 539 2.96 -4.99 -28.99
CA PHE A 539 4.07 -5.75 -29.55
C PHE A 539 4.09 -5.61 -31.08
N THR A 540 5.28 -5.71 -31.64
CA THR A 540 5.47 -5.70 -33.09
C THR A 540 5.06 -7.03 -33.68
N ARG A 541 4.05 -7.03 -34.53
CA ARG A 541 3.64 -8.20 -35.32
C ARG A 541 4.15 -8.07 -36.74
N GLN A 542 4.82 -9.11 -37.23
CA GLN A 542 5.18 -9.21 -38.65
C GLN A 542 3.97 -9.74 -39.44
N SER A 543 3.43 -8.93 -40.33
CA SER A 543 2.41 -9.31 -41.28
C SER A 543 3.05 -9.61 -42.61
N LYS A 544 2.72 -10.75 -43.19
CA LYS A 544 3.24 -11.16 -44.48
C LYS A 544 2.14 -11.01 -45.54
N ASN A 545 2.31 -10.01 -46.39
CA ASN A 545 1.38 -9.77 -47.49
C ASN A 545 1.88 -10.48 -48.73
N TYR A 546 1.05 -11.36 -49.28
CA TYR A 546 1.28 -11.99 -50.58
C TYR A 546 0.50 -11.23 -51.64
N SER A 547 1.19 -10.69 -52.62
CA SER A 547 0.53 -10.21 -53.87
C SER A 547 0.83 -11.19 -55.00
N THR A 548 -0.19 -11.84 -55.49
CA THR A 548 -0.16 -12.67 -56.69
C THR A 548 -0.76 -11.88 -57.83
N GLU A 549 0.03 -11.48 -58.83
CA GLU A 549 -0.49 -11.01 -60.09
C GLU A 549 -1.10 -12.17 -60.89
N LYS A 550 -2.34 -12.00 -61.33
CA LYS A 550 -3.11 -13.02 -62.05
C LYS A 550 -2.48 -13.46 -63.38
N SER A 551 -1.38 -12.85 -63.84
CA SER A 551 -0.75 -13.11 -65.13
C SER A 551 0.48 -14.03 -65.10
N GLN A 552 0.95 -14.45 -63.90
CA GLN A 552 2.13 -15.33 -63.80
C GLN A 552 1.79 -16.67 -63.16
N LEU A 553 1.65 -17.68 -64.00
CA LEU A 553 1.05 -18.96 -63.65
C LEU A 553 1.94 -19.92 -62.85
N VAL A 554 3.26 -19.69 -62.63
CA VAL A 554 4.09 -20.70 -61.96
C VAL A 554 5.16 -20.18 -60.98
N PHE A 555 5.78 -18.99 -61.11
CA PHE A 555 6.86 -18.53 -60.22
C PHE A 555 6.95 -16.99 -60.13
N GLY A 556 5.96 -16.34 -59.54
CA GLY A 556 6.03 -14.87 -59.46
C GLY A 556 5.11 -14.25 -58.41
N GLY A 557 5.32 -14.55 -57.15
CA GLY A 557 4.69 -13.83 -56.06
C GLY A 557 5.72 -12.98 -55.31
N SER A 558 5.49 -11.68 -55.17
CA SER A 558 6.30 -10.88 -54.24
C SER A 558 5.71 -10.96 -52.84
N SER A 559 6.50 -11.29 -51.86
CA SER A 559 6.12 -11.23 -50.44
C SER A 559 6.73 -9.99 -49.82
N SER A 560 5.89 -9.06 -49.36
CA SER A 560 6.34 -7.94 -48.54
C SER A 560 6.05 -8.22 -47.05
N TYR A 561 6.98 -7.86 -46.21
CA TYR A 561 6.82 -7.94 -44.75
C TYR A 561 6.52 -6.53 -44.26
N SER A 562 5.35 -6.34 -43.64
CA SER A 562 5.04 -5.11 -42.90
C SER A 562 5.06 -5.38 -41.41
N HIS A 563 5.51 -4.40 -40.66
CA HIS A 563 5.52 -4.44 -39.18
C HIS A 563 4.37 -3.58 -38.70
N GLU A 564 3.50 -4.18 -37.92
CA GLU A 564 2.32 -3.55 -37.34
C GLU A 564 2.40 -3.59 -35.81
N GLY A 565 2.07 -2.47 -35.14
CA GLY A 565 1.82 -2.45 -33.73
C GLY A 565 0.48 -3.12 -33.41
N ARG A 566 0.47 -4.06 -32.49
CA ARG A 566 -0.74 -4.69 -31.99
C ARG A 566 -0.73 -4.75 -30.48
N ASN A 567 -1.83 -4.34 -29.83
CA ASN A 567 -1.98 -4.50 -28.40
C ASN A 567 -1.86 -5.97 -28.02
N LEU A 568 -1.08 -6.26 -26.99
CA LEU A 568 -0.98 -7.63 -26.44
C LEU A 568 -2.33 -8.11 -25.92
N LEU A 569 -3.11 -7.20 -25.35
CA LEU A 569 -4.48 -7.37 -24.90
C LEU A 569 -5.32 -6.24 -25.49
N THR A 570 -6.31 -6.57 -26.31
CA THR A 570 -7.31 -5.59 -26.74
C THR A 570 -8.37 -5.39 -25.66
N ALA A 571 -9.09 -4.28 -25.68
CA ALA A 571 -10.22 -4.05 -24.79
C ALA A 571 -11.26 -5.20 -24.87
N GLN A 572 -11.49 -5.73 -26.08
CA GLN A 572 -12.37 -6.88 -26.29
C GLN A 572 -11.86 -8.15 -25.63
N ASP A 573 -10.54 -8.42 -25.66
CA ASP A 573 -9.95 -9.57 -24.98
C ASP A 573 -10.17 -9.46 -23.47
N ILE A 574 -10.02 -8.27 -22.90
CA ILE A 574 -10.23 -8.00 -21.47
C ILE A 574 -11.70 -8.17 -21.09
N MET A 575 -12.61 -7.68 -21.91
CA MET A 575 -14.06 -7.87 -21.70
C MET A 575 -14.51 -9.33 -21.84
N ASN A 576 -13.72 -10.17 -22.49
CA ASN A 576 -14.00 -11.58 -22.73
C ASN A 576 -13.05 -12.55 -22.00
N ILE A 577 -12.31 -12.07 -20.97
CA ILE A 577 -11.51 -12.95 -20.11
C ILE A 577 -12.40 -14.06 -19.54
N ASN A 578 -11.95 -15.30 -19.63
CA ASN A 578 -12.67 -16.44 -19.07
C ASN A 578 -12.76 -16.33 -17.55
N SER A 579 -13.85 -16.76 -16.96
CA SER A 579 -14.04 -16.75 -15.50
C SER A 579 -12.93 -17.50 -14.72
N ASP A 580 -12.29 -18.48 -15.36
CA ASP A 580 -11.17 -19.24 -14.77
C ASP A 580 -9.79 -18.60 -14.97
N GLU A 581 -9.74 -17.40 -15.53
CA GLU A 581 -8.49 -16.69 -15.83
C GLU A 581 -8.43 -15.34 -15.14
N VAL A 582 -7.23 -14.95 -14.78
CA VAL A 582 -6.93 -13.66 -14.17
C VAL A 582 -5.62 -13.13 -14.77
N ILE A 583 -5.58 -11.83 -15.01
CA ILE A 583 -4.40 -11.15 -15.54
C ILE A 583 -3.81 -10.31 -14.40
N VAL A 584 -2.51 -10.46 -14.18
CA VAL A 584 -1.78 -9.67 -13.19
C VAL A 584 -0.76 -8.80 -13.91
N ILE A 585 -0.91 -7.50 -13.74
CA ILE A 585 -0.01 -6.48 -14.27
C ILE A 585 0.89 -6.03 -13.13
N VAL A 586 2.20 -6.09 -13.33
CA VAL A 586 3.20 -5.72 -12.34
C VAL A 586 3.74 -4.34 -12.66
N THR A 587 3.63 -3.41 -11.72
CA THR A 587 4.18 -2.05 -11.87
C THR A 587 5.69 -2.12 -12.07
N GLY A 588 6.21 -1.42 -13.08
CA GLY A 588 7.62 -1.52 -13.52
C GLY A 588 7.89 -2.63 -14.55
N ALA A 589 6.92 -3.52 -14.80
CA ALA A 589 7.03 -4.58 -15.82
C ALA A 589 5.71 -4.78 -16.58
N LYS A 590 4.94 -3.72 -16.80
CA LYS A 590 3.59 -3.74 -17.39
C LYS A 590 3.53 -4.47 -18.75
N ALA A 591 4.58 -4.35 -19.55
CA ALA A 591 4.71 -5.04 -20.86
C ALA A 591 4.93 -6.57 -20.73
N THR A 592 4.95 -7.13 -19.52
CA THR A 592 5.09 -8.57 -19.28
C THR A 592 4.04 -9.04 -18.28
N PRO A 593 2.74 -8.94 -18.59
CA PRO A 593 1.67 -9.36 -17.69
C PRO A 593 1.65 -10.87 -17.49
N LEU A 594 1.19 -11.30 -16.32
CA LEU A 594 0.98 -12.71 -15.98
C LEU A 594 -0.45 -13.12 -16.35
N LYS A 595 -0.61 -14.15 -17.15
CA LYS A 595 -1.90 -14.81 -17.36
C LYS A 595 -1.99 -16.03 -16.48
N LEU A 596 -2.79 -15.97 -15.41
CA LEU A 596 -2.91 -16.99 -14.38
C LEU A 596 -4.29 -17.65 -14.44
N LYS A 597 -4.38 -18.87 -13.88
CA LYS A 597 -5.66 -19.50 -13.58
C LYS A 597 -6.16 -19.03 -12.23
N ALA A 598 -7.45 -18.69 -12.15
CA ALA A 598 -8.10 -18.26 -10.93
C ALA A 598 -8.12 -19.38 -9.88
N ASN A 599 -7.74 -19.04 -8.63
CA ASN A 599 -7.64 -20.00 -7.53
C ASN A 599 -8.94 -20.02 -6.70
N TYR A 600 -10.03 -20.53 -7.26
CA TYR A 600 -11.30 -20.66 -6.54
C TYR A 600 -11.16 -21.56 -5.31
N TRP A 601 -11.45 -21.03 -4.10
CA TRP A 601 -11.35 -21.79 -2.85
C TRP A 601 -12.18 -23.08 -2.86
N PHE A 602 -13.37 -23.06 -3.48
CA PHE A 602 -14.26 -24.22 -3.55
C PHE A 602 -13.88 -25.25 -4.61
N LYS A 603 -12.96 -24.93 -5.53
CA LYS A 603 -12.36 -25.90 -6.48
C LYS A 603 -11.10 -26.55 -5.91
N ASP A 604 -10.54 -26.02 -4.84
CA ASP A 604 -9.35 -26.55 -4.16
C ASP A 604 -9.77 -27.38 -2.95
N LYS A 605 -9.44 -28.68 -2.95
CA LYS A 605 -9.86 -29.62 -1.89
C LYS A 605 -9.36 -29.24 -0.51
N GLU A 606 -8.17 -28.68 -0.41
CA GLU A 606 -7.60 -28.24 0.87
C GLU A 606 -8.28 -27.00 1.39
N LEU A 607 -8.46 -25.98 0.54
CA LEU A 607 -9.15 -24.76 0.92
C LEU A 607 -10.62 -25.00 1.27
N LEU A 608 -11.26 -25.94 0.55
CA LEU A 608 -12.66 -26.33 0.85
C LEU A 608 -12.80 -26.96 2.25
N LYS A 609 -11.81 -27.77 2.68
CA LYS A 609 -11.81 -28.35 4.05
C LYS A 609 -11.58 -27.29 5.13
N ARG A 610 -10.84 -26.24 4.82
CA ARG A 610 -10.51 -25.15 5.75
C ARG A 610 -11.66 -24.19 5.94
N ALA A 611 -12.43 -23.98 4.86
CA ALA A 611 -13.55 -23.06 4.86
C ALA A 611 -14.74 -23.56 5.71
N ASN A 612 -15.60 -22.64 6.15
CA ASN A 612 -16.85 -22.88 6.88
C ASN A 612 -16.69 -23.56 8.25
N LEU A 613 -15.54 -23.48 8.87
CA LEU A 613 -15.38 -23.91 10.27
C LEU A 613 -16.03 -22.88 11.20
N PRO A 614 -16.82 -23.35 12.21
CA PRO A 614 -17.45 -22.43 13.13
C PRO A 614 -16.42 -21.73 14.01
N ILE A 615 -16.65 -20.46 14.26
CA ILE A 615 -15.93 -19.67 15.24
C ILE A 615 -16.48 -19.94 16.64
N ASP A 616 -15.63 -19.89 17.62
CA ASP A 616 -16.01 -19.90 19.03
C ASP A 616 -16.04 -18.46 19.55
N LEU A 617 -17.23 -17.86 19.54
CA LEU A 617 -17.42 -16.48 19.96
C LEU A 617 -17.25 -16.27 21.47
N GLU A 618 -17.54 -17.30 22.28
CA GLU A 618 -17.45 -17.21 23.73
C GLU A 618 -15.98 -17.05 24.16
N VAL A 619 -15.08 -17.82 23.57
CA VAL A 619 -13.64 -17.68 23.78
C VAL A 619 -13.16 -16.26 23.43
N GLU A 620 -13.65 -15.67 22.35
CA GLU A 620 -13.21 -14.33 21.96
C GLU A 620 -13.80 -13.25 22.88
N ARG A 621 -15.03 -13.40 23.37
CA ARG A 621 -15.62 -12.49 24.36
C ARG A 621 -14.83 -12.50 25.67
N GLN A 622 -14.51 -13.68 26.19
CA GLN A 622 -13.69 -13.81 27.39
C GLN A 622 -12.31 -13.18 27.24
N ARG A 623 -11.65 -13.38 26.10
CA ARG A 623 -10.35 -12.75 25.80
C ARG A 623 -10.39 -11.23 25.76
N VAL A 624 -11.51 -10.63 25.36
CA VAL A 624 -11.69 -9.16 25.35
C VAL A 624 -11.89 -8.60 26.76
N GLU A 625 -12.43 -9.38 27.68
CA GLU A 625 -12.66 -8.99 29.07
C GLU A 625 -11.43 -9.18 29.97
N GLU A 626 -10.51 -10.09 29.61
CA GLU A 626 -9.26 -10.28 30.35
C GLU A 626 -8.30 -9.10 30.11
N PRO A 627 -7.67 -8.55 31.17
CA PRO A 627 -6.59 -7.58 30.99
C PRO A 627 -5.41 -8.27 30.30
N ILE A 628 -4.93 -7.70 29.23
CA ILE A 628 -3.81 -8.22 28.45
C ILE A 628 -2.58 -8.28 29.35
N GLN A 629 -2.16 -9.50 29.72
CA GLN A 629 -0.87 -9.69 30.38
C GLN A 629 0.23 -9.52 29.30
N PRO A 630 1.32 -8.78 29.59
CA PRO A 630 2.44 -8.70 28.69
C PRO A 630 2.97 -10.12 28.46
N THR A 631 3.10 -10.51 27.21
CA THR A 631 3.58 -11.81 26.78
C THR A 631 4.99 -12.01 27.35
N THR A 632 5.10 -12.77 28.44
CA THR A 632 6.34 -13.34 28.91
C THR A 632 6.89 -14.22 27.80
N GLU A 633 8.17 -14.09 27.55
CA GLU A 633 8.94 -14.85 26.58
C GLU A 633 8.51 -16.32 26.55
N ILE A 634 8.19 -16.81 25.37
CA ILE A 634 7.86 -18.22 25.14
C ILE A 634 9.11 -19.02 25.44
N GLU A 635 9.13 -19.68 26.59
CA GLU A 635 10.06 -20.79 26.84
C GLU A 635 9.85 -21.85 25.77
N THR A 636 10.85 -22.01 24.93
CA THR A 636 10.92 -23.10 23.97
C THR A 636 11.04 -24.42 24.72
N THR A 637 9.94 -25.10 24.93
CA THR A 637 9.94 -26.51 25.32
C THR A 637 10.50 -27.37 24.20
N PRO A 638 11.54 -28.17 24.47
CA PRO A 638 12.09 -29.06 23.45
C PRO A 638 11.11 -30.20 23.17
N ASN A 639 10.87 -30.40 21.91
CA ASN A 639 10.05 -31.46 21.33
C ASN A 639 10.61 -32.83 21.75
N GLN A 640 9.95 -33.49 22.70
CA GLN A 640 10.16 -34.93 22.96
C GLN A 640 9.36 -35.74 21.94
N ASN A 641 10.02 -36.28 20.96
CA ASN A 641 9.69 -37.56 20.33
C ASN A 641 10.78 -37.96 19.33
N LYS A 642 11.78 -38.70 19.81
CA LYS A 642 12.47 -39.74 19.09
C LYS A 642 12.87 -40.80 20.10
N ALA A 643 12.16 -41.90 20.02
CA ALA A 643 12.50 -43.13 20.71
C ALA A 643 13.67 -43.83 19.99
N ASP A 644 14.55 -44.38 20.83
CA ASP A 644 15.36 -45.59 20.66
C ASP A 644 16.39 -45.68 19.52
N LEU A 645 17.66 -45.59 19.94
CA LEU A 645 18.68 -46.60 19.69
C LEU A 645 19.97 -46.20 20.43
N GLU A 646 20.26 -46.91 21.53
CA GLU A 646 21.58 -47.06 22.19
C GLU A 646 22.39 -48.16 21.53
N PRO A 647 23.66 -48.48 21.95
CA PRO A 647 24.74 -47.67 22.51
C PRO A 647 26.13 -48.04 21.90
N SER A 648 27.17 -47.30 22.22
CA SER A 648 28.42 -47.80 22.84
C SER A 648 29.57 -46.80 22.78
N ASN A 649 29.98 -46.35 23.87
CA ASN A 649 31.16 -46.55 24.70
C ASN A 649 32.53 -46.01 24.23
N LYS A 650 33.21 -45.40 25.23
CA LYS A 650 34.63 -45.05 25.44
C LYS A 650 35.05 -43.73 24.84
N GLY A 651 35.57 -42.79 25.57
CA GLY A 651 36.30 -42.70 26.82
C GLY A 651 37.48 -41.85 26.55
N GLU A 652 37.63 -40.80 27.27
CA GLU A 652 38.82 -40.40 27.99
C GLU A 652 38.82 -38.87 28.33
N LYS A 653 39.19 -38.64 29.57
CA LYS A 653 39.48 -37.41 30.25
C LYS A 653 40.69 -36.69 29.63
N VAL A 654 40.79 -35.39 29.85
CA VAL A 654 41.89 -34.65 30.57
C VAL A 654 41.45 -33.19 30.64
N GLU A 655 41.19 -32.69 31.75
CA GLU A 655 41.78 -31.75 32.71
C GLU A 655 42.46 -30.50 32.16
N ASN A 656 41.93 -29.40 32.69
CA ASN A 656 42.59 -28.20 33.31
C ASN A 656 43.63 -27.41 32.49
N GLU A 657 43.47 -26.11 32.42
CA GLU A 657 43.93 -25.15 33.39
C GLU A 657 43.69 -23.71 32.97
N SER A 658 43.29 -22.96 33.95
CA SER A 658 43.34 -21.54 34.15
C SER A 658 44.53 -20.81 33.54
N ASN A 659 44.32 -19.57 33.10
CA ASN A 659 45.02 -18.44 33.71
C ASN A 659 44.45 -17.08 33.29
N GLU A 660 44.25 -16.31 34.30
CA GLU A 660 44.07 -14.85 34.35
C GLU A 660 45.25 -14.09 33.73
N ARG A 661 44.95 -12.90 33.24
CA ARG A 661 45.55 -11.60 33.62
C ARG A 661 45.15 -10.54 32.59
N ASN A 662 44.35 -9.60 33.05
CA ASN A 662 44.71 -8.20 33.36
C ASN A 662 45.67 -7.54 32.32
N THR A 663 45.30 -6.46 31.71
CA THR A 663 45.31 -5.07 32.23
C THR A 663 45.05 -4.05 31.13
N ASN A 664 44.24 -3.08 31.50
CA ASN A 664 44.37 -1.63 31.32
C ASN A 664 44.31 -0.96 29.94
N GLU A 665 43.33 -0.08 29.94
CA GLU A 665 43.46 1.37 29.67
C GLU A 665 43.76 1.80 28.22
N ASN A 666 42.83 2.48 27.57
CA ASN A 666 42.74 3.93 27.52
C ASN A 666 41.72 4.36 26.46
N ASN A 667 40.77 5.14 26.87
CA ASN A 667 40.10 6.19 26.13
C ASN A 667 41.13 7.35 25.92
N PRO A 668 40.85 8.41 25.19
CA PRO A 668 39.90 8.72 24.10
C PRO A 668 40.63 9.45 22.92
N THR A 669 39.95 9.74 21.85
CA THR A 669 40.11 11.01 21.12
C THR A 669 39.07 11.20 20.01
N THR A 670 38.30 12.26 20.16
CA THR A 670 37.69 13.07 19.12
C THR A 670 38.78 13.86 18.35
N PRO A 671 38.60 14.20 17.12
CA PRO A 671 38.91 15.55 16.62
C PRO A 671 37.75 16.07 15.77
N GLN A 672 37.22 17.27 16.09
CA GLN A 672 37.63 18.62 15.60
C GLN A 672 37.50 18.73 14.08
N GLU A 673 36.47 19.47 13.62
CA GLU A 673 36.49 20.90 13.21
C GLU A 673 37.58 21.28 12.19
N LEU A 674 37.13 21.76 11.09
CA LEU A 674 37.74 22.81 10.24
C LEU A 674 36.54 23.45 9.50
N GLU A 675 36.04 24.51 9.94
CA GLU A 675 36.30 25.95 9.79
C GLU A 675 36.67 26.42 8.38
N ASN A 676 35.80 27.24 7.88
CA ASN A 676 35.93 28.65 7.46
C ASN A 676 36.50 28.99 6.07
N SER A 677 35.67 29.74 5.37
CA SER A 677 35.94 31.14 4.96
C SER A 677 34.73 31.70 4.20
N ASN A 678 33.96 32.59 4.75
CA ASN A 678 34.06 34.08 4.67
C ASN A 678 34.09 34.66 3.26
N LEU A 679 33.05 35.45 2.98
CA LEU A 679 33.11 36.88 2.60
C LEU A 679 31.70 37.41 2.38
N LYS A 680 31.19 38.18 3.33
CA LYS A 680 30.98 39.64 3.37
C LYS A 680 29.93 40.17 2.38
N GLU A 681 28.80 40.55 2.97
CA GLU A 681 28.22 41.89 3.11
C GLU A 681 28.51 42.93 2.05
N SER A 682 27.46 43.48 1.48
CA SER A 682 27.27 44.94 1.44
C SER A 682 25.76 45.29 1.29
N GLU A 683 25.41 46.21 2.16
CA GLU A 683 24.15 46.88 2.35
C GLU A 683 23.73 47.87 1.26
N LYS A 684 22.45 48.27 1.37
CA LYS A 684 21.82 49.54 0.99
C LYS A 684 21.24 49.62 -0.43
N ASP A 685 20.11 50.16 -0.70
CA ASP A 685 19.17 51.10 -0.04
C ASP A 685 17.82 51.03 -0.76
N ASN A 686 16.78 51.37 0.01
CA ASN A 686 15.55 52.11 -0.28
C ASN A 686 15.03 52.18 -1.73
N GLU A 687 13.74 51.85 -1.94
CA GLU A 687 12.76 52.84 -2.33
C GLU A 687 11.32 52.32 -2.35
N SER A 688 10.39 53.22 -2.15
CA SER A 688 9.00 53.18 -1.82
C SER A 688 8.07 52.66 -2.94
N PRO A 689 6.76 52.45 -2.67
CA PRO A 689 5.84 51.72 -3.55
C PRO A 689 5.36 52.60 -4.71
N ILE A 690 5.38 52.03 -5.92
CA ILE A 690 4.72 52.60 -7.10
C ILE A 690 3.41 51.86 -7.33
N THR A 691 2.36 52.67 -7.32
CA THR A 691 0.97 52.38 -7.63
C THR A 691 0.78 51.73 -9.00
N LEU A 692 -0.01 50.64 -9.00
CA LEU A 692 -0.57 49.98 -10.16
C LEU A 692 -1.70 50.82 -10.79
N GLU A 693 -1.36 51.68 -11.70
CA GLU A 693 -2.29 52.31 -12.68
C GLU A 693 -1.46 52.89 -13.82
N ASN A 694 -1.19 52.09 -14.86
CA ASN A 694 -0.78 52.47 -16.22
C ASN A 694 0.14 51.47 -16.90
N ALA A 695 -0.36 50.27 -17.12
CA ALA A 695 0.32 49.27 -17.98
C ALA A 695 -0.65 48.35 -18.72
N ASN A 696 -1.74 48.89 -19.24
CA ASN A 696 -2.74 48.09 -19.97
C ASN A 696 -3.00 48.54 -21.41
N GLU A 697 -2.09 49.24 -22.06
CA GLU A 697 -2.34 49.65 -23.47
C GLU A 697 -1.24 49.32 -24.48
N ASN A 698 -0.28 48.45 -24.20
CA ASN A 698 0.76 48.14 -25.21
C ASN A 698 1.19 46.64 -25.27
N ILE A 699 0.29 45.68 -25.10
CA ILE A 699 0.62 44.24 -25.24
C ILE A 699 -0.43 43.55 -26.12
N GLU A 700 -0.57 43.88 -27.37
CA GLU A 700 -1.37 43.09 -28.31
C GLU A 700 -0.75 42.79 -29.69
N GLN A 701 0.48 43.08 -29.94
CA GLN A 701 1.07 42.73 -31.29
C GLN A 701 2.53 42.29 -31.28
N GLY A 702 3.06 41.66 -30.23
CA GLY A 702 4.48 41.29 -30.19
C GLY A 702 4.85 39.87 -29.76
N ASN A 703 3.92 39.04 -29.24
CA ASN A 703 4.35 37.93 -28.36
C ASN A 703 4.15 36.48 -28.86
N HIS A 704 3.91 36.23 -30.14
CA HIS A 704 3.86 34.84 -30.64
C HIS A 704 5.25 34.27 -30.95
N ASN A 705 6.21 35.10 -31.32
CA ASN A 705 7.56 34.62 -31.69
C ASN A 705 8.47 34.29 -30.51
N GLU A 706 8.32 34.95 -29.37
CA GLU A 706 9.16 34.71 -28.17
C GLU A 706 8.87 33.36 -27.50
N ILE A 707 7.65 32.88 -27.52
CA ILE A 707 7.26 31.61 -26.90
C ILE A 707 7.71 30.41 -27.71
N ASP A 708 7.68 30.53 -29.04
CA ASP A 708 8.19 29.49 -29.94
C ASP A 708 9.73 29.36 -29.83
N GLU A 709 10.45 30.39 -29.42
CA GLU A 709 11.87 30.32 -29.10
C GLU A 709 12.14 29.69 -27.72
N ILE A 710 11.31 29.94 -26.73
CA ILE A 710 11.43 29.31 -25.39
C ILE A 710 11.12 27.81 -25.45
N LEU A 711 10.15 27.40 -26.26
CA LEU A 711 9.79 25.98 -26.43
C LEU A 711 10.86 25.15 -27.18
N LYS A 712 11.80 25.80 -27.84
CA LYS A 712 12.94 25.15 -28.51
C LYS A 712 14.15 24.90 -27.58
N LYS A 713 14.14 25.50 -26.39
CA LYS A 713 15.24 25.33 -25.40
C LYS A 713 15.05 24.05 -24.57
N PRO A 714 16.13 23.34 -24.22
CA PRO A 714 16.05 22.23 -23.25
C PRO A 714 15.53 22.72 -21.88
N LEU A 715 14.71 21.92 -21.21
CA LEU A 715 14.06 22.26 -19.93
C LEU A 715 15.01 22.69 -18.81
N SER A 716 16.29 22.30 -18.89
CA SER A 716 17.36 22.69 -17.97
C SER A 716 17.88 24.12 -18.16
N GLU A 717 17.63 24.74 -19.34
CA GLU A 717 18.13 26.07 -19.70
C GLU A 717 17.03 27.14 -19.63
N ILE A 718 15.77 26.77 -19.33
CA ILE A 718 14.65 27.68 -19.19
C ILE A 718 14.66 28.27 -17.78
N SER A 719 14.74 29.60 -17.66
CA SER A 719 14.75 30.31 -16.38
C SER A 719 13.39 30.15 -15.65
N MET A 720 13.37 30.42 -14.34
CA MET A 720 12.15 30.35 -13.54
C MET A 720 11.11 31.40 -13.94
N GLU A 721 11.52 32.50 -14.53
CA GLU A 721 10.61 33.54 -15.05
C GLU A 721 9.97 33.12 -16.36
N GLU A 722 10.73 32.53 -17.27
CA GLU A 722 10.23 31.96 -18.53
C GLU A 722 9.23 30.80 -18.26
N LYS A 723 9.49 29.96 -17.25
CA LYS A 723 8.56 28.90 -16.82
C LYS A 723 7.25 29.46 -16.28
N ARG A 724 7.29 30.53 -15.50
CA ARG A 724 6.08 31.19 -15.00
C ARG A 724 5.27 31.85 -16.11
N ALA A 725 5.91 32.45 -17.08
CA ALA A 725 5.24 33.05 -18.24
C ALA A 725 4.55 32.01 -19.11
N LEU A 726 5.20 30.85 -19.33
CA LEU A 726 4.65 29.72 -20.06
C LEU A 726 3.43 29.13 -19.35
N PHE A 727 3.51 28.94 -18.04
CA PHE A 727 2.42 28.41 -17.21
C PHE A 727 1.18 29.33 -17.17
N LYS A 728 1.39 30.64 -17.09
CA LYS A 728 0.30 31.62 -17.09
C LYS A 728 -0.46 31.63 -18.44
N LYS A 729 0.21 31.38 -19.54
CA LYS A 729 -0.42 31.33 -20.87
C LYS A 729 -1.11 30.00 -21.15
N MET A 730 -0.62 28.89 -20.62
CA MET A 730 -1.34 27.61 -20.68
C MET A 730 -2.66 27.67 -19.92
N GLN A 731 -2.73 28.34 -18.80
CA GLN A 731 -3.98 28.57 -18.06
C GLN A 731 -4.97 29.48 -18.79
N GLN A 732 -4.51 30.45 -19.55
CA GLN A 732 -5.38 31.33 -20.34
C GLN A 732 -5.96 30.64 -21.59
N GLY A 733 -5.22 29.70 -22.18
CA GLY A 733 -5.72 28.90 -23.31
C GLY A 733 -6.80 27.89 -22.95
N ASP A 734 -6.81 27.39 -21.72
CA ASP A 734 -7.86 26.50 -21.21
C ASP A 734 -9.17 27.25 -20.92
N GLU A 735 -9.11 28.53 -20.46
CA GLU A 735 -10.30 29.36 -20.25
C GLU A 735 -10.99 29.81 -21.54
N GLU A 736 -10.24 30.04 -22.63
CA GLU A 736 -10.81 30.36 -23.94
C GLU A 736 -11.50 29.15 -24.60
N SER A 737 -10.95 27.93 -24.40
CA SER A 737 -11.58 26.72 -24.93
C SER A 737 -12.88 26.32 -24.21
N GLU A 738 -13.04 26.64 -22.90
CA GLU A 738 -14.29 26.45 -22.17
C GLU A 738 -15.38 27.48 -22.56
N GLN A 739 -15.01 28.70 -22.97
CA GLN A 739 -15.98 29.70 -23.43
C GLN A 739 -16.49 29.40 -24.84
N GLU A 740 -15.69 28.85 -25.74
CA GLU A 740 -16.14 28.42 -27.07
C GLU A 740 -17.09 27.20 -27.01
N VAL A 741 -16.85 26.26 -26.10
CA VAL A 741 -17.74 25.10 -25.90
C VAL A 741 -19.10 25.52 -25.31
N THR A 742 -19.13 26.57 -24.49
CA THR A 742 -20.39 27.06 -23.88
C THR A 742 -21.24 27.88 -24.85
N GLN A 743 -20.65 28.53 -25.85
CA GLN A 743 -21.39 29.26 -26.92
C GLN A 743 -21.91 28.34 -28.03
N SER A 744 -21.30 27.17 -28.27
CA SER A 744 -21.77 26.20 -29.27
C SER A 744 -22.91 25.31 -28.80
N THR A 745 -23.26 25.34 -27.49
CA THR A 745 -24.40 24.60 -26.91
C THR A 745 -25.66 25.47 -26.71
N GLN A 746 -25.61 26.75 -27.11
CA GLN A 746 -26.77 27.66 -27.04
C GLN A 746 -27.24 28.20 -28.43
N SER A 747 -26.72 27.65 -29.53
CA SER A 747 -27.22 27.95 -30.88
C SER A 747 -27.98 26.76 -31.46
#